data_da41a1347ab7bd0a7be262f304c390c1
#
_entry.id   da41a1347ab7bd0a7be262f304c390c1
#
_cell.length_a   1.000
_cell.length_b   1.000
_cell.length_c   1.000
_cell.angle_alpha   90.00
_cell.angle_beta   90.00
_cell.angle_gamma   90.00
#
_symmetry.space_group_name_H-M   'P 1'
#
loop_
_entity.id
_entity.type
_entity.pdbx_description
1 polymer ?
#
loop_
_entity_poly.entity_id
_entity_poly.type
_entity_poly.pdbx_seq_one_letter_code
_entity_poly.pdbx_strand_id
1 'polypeptide(L)'
;MRESSENRSRAMRASTRSRGRRRRGLTVVSVCGIALCGTGVIAVPASAVIPSPPPGAPAVESASSTLVGLDPELPPGVVSASSAPGSAWKPEKAVYGTASINDIALKGADGTTIRVNEIYPTTASGQAARGRFPVLLTMTPYGKGQGGSSAPGSASSPSAGAATGGADNYLAQRGYIEVVEDVRGTGDSNGSWGLFDQAQQRDALKVLAWAAHLPHSDGRVGTYGPSYLGIDQMLLAGAVGRHSPLKAIFPMVTGNDLYRDTSFMGGLLDFEFSEAYLGLTAGDNTTNPVTDTVSDPALLSDLAGIETDHINGLASYHAAATENVLEGGDEAYDQSYWQARNPQNVISRVVANQIPAYLVGGEFDIFQRGEPTNYAELQNAWDGRSPTAPMRAGQRTTGRYQLIVGPWEHLNGSSVDVDPLELEWFDTWLKHERTGMARTPTPLHYYDLGSGQFDETATYPFTGALPTQFYLGAGNALTRTAPPLLSTADTVTWSPSGNPCGRPIDQWSMGGISIPAHTAGLLAPCADNDGPSQNGPWTISYTSAPFAQPEAVAGPITATVYANSTTPETELVAELEDVTPNGTSYPLTEGALLGSLRAVNKSRSWTEDGVTVLPYHPYTEASARPVTPGTLTEYQIEIFPTLATIGAGDSLRLTLSTSDTPHLTPLPEQLPQLAGGVYTIEHSASAPSSLTVGLLAPGTPPPS
;
A
#
# COMPACT_ATOMS: atom_id res chain seq x y z
N MET A 1 18.77 9.33 70.71
CA MET A 1 20.13 9.79 70.82
C MET A 1 20.59 10.04 69.41
N ARG A 2 20.52 11.29 69.02
CA ARG A 2 21.63 12.25 68.92
C ARG A 2 22.70 11.71 67.96
N GLU A 3 23.17 12.32 66.93
CA GLU A 3 23.33 13.72 66.47
C GLU A 3 24.04 13.58 65.14
N SER A 4 23.64 14.31 64.13
CA SER A 4 24.21 15.58 63.58
C SER A 4 25.62 15.37 62.98
N SER A 5 26.04 15.88 61.90
CA SER A 5 25.92 17.12 61.20
C SER A 5 26.99 17.21 60.10
N GLU A 6 26.66 17.94 59.06
CA GLU A 6 27.50 18.94 58.39
C GLU A 6 28.71 18.55 57.51
N ASN A 7 28.49 18.85 56.24
CA ASN A 7 29.23 19.85 55.46
C ASN A 7 30.72 19.63 55.13
N ARG A 8 31.07 19.53 53.85
CA ARG A 8 31.93 20.52 53.18
C ARG A 8 32.14 20.20 51.68
N SER A 9 31.74 21.20 50.92
CA SER A 9 32.10 21.46 49.54
C SER A 9 33.60 21.34 49.27
N ARG A 10 33.95 20.70 48.13
CA ARG A 10 35.18 21.07 47.40
C ARG A 10 34.90 20.98 45.89
N ALA A 11 34.92 22.14 45.29
CA ALA A 11 34.98 22.33 43.85
C ALA A 11 36.31 21.81 43.31
N MET A 12 36.26 21.00 42.24
CA MET A 12 37.41 20.79 41.38
C MET A 12 37.02 21.15 39.96
N ARG A 13 37.63 22.22 39.47
CA ARG A 13 37.57 22.69 38.09
C ARG A 13 38.23 21.62 37.21
N ALA A 14 37.50 21.13 36.20
CA ALA A 14 38.07 20.44 35.05
C ALA A 14 37.91 21.34 33.81
N SER A 15 39.02 21.63 33.21
CA SER A 15 39.18 22.49 32.06
C SER A 15 38.53 21.91 30.81
N THR A 16 37.62 22.69 30.22
CA THR A 16 37.11 22.48 28.86
C THR A 16 38.23 22.77 27.85
N ARG A 17 38.72 21.75 27.16
CA ARG A 17 39.45 21.91 25.92
C ARG A 17 38.45 21.84 24.76
N SER A 18 38.07 22.97 24.21
CA SER A 18 37.40 23.10 22.96
C SER A 18 38.31 22.62 21.83
N ARG A 19 37.99 21.51 21.19
CA ARG A 19 38.52 21.16 19.89
C ARG A 19 37.68 21.90 18.82
N GLY A 20 38.22 22.98 18.30
CA GLY A 20 37.69 23.67 17.15
C GLY A 20 37.67 22.72 15.93
N ARG A 21 36.50 22.28 15.50
CA ARG A 21 36.29 21.74 14.16
C ARG A 21 36.34 22.90 13.18
N ARG A 22 37.36 22.92 12.33
CA ARG A 22 37.40 23.77 11.14
C ARG A 22 36.25 23.38 10.23
N ARG A 23 35.24 24.23 10.12
CA ARG A 23 34.27 24.18 9.03
C ARG A 23 35.02 24.41 7.73
N ARG A 24 35.15 23.37 6.92
CA ARG A 24 35.43 23.53 5.48
C ARG A 24 34.07 23.86 4.86
N GLY A 25 33.93 25.09 4.39
CA GLY A 25 32.78 25.50 3.61
C GLY A 25 32.70 24.66 2.34
N LEU A 26 31.74 23.79 2.24
CA LEU A 26 31.26 23.25 0.97
C LEU A 26 30.30 24.32 0.45
N THR A 27 30.68 24.96 -0.65
CA THR A 27 29.76 25.79 -1.42
C THR A 27 28.80 24.83 -2.12
N VAL A 28 27.62 24.63 -1.53
CA VAL A 28 26.52 23.99 -2.22
C VAL A 28 25.98 24.96 -3.23
N VAL A 29 26.24 24.71 -4.49
CA VAL A 29 25.55 25.40 -5.59
C VAL A 29 24.13 24.86 -5.57
N SER A 30 23.22 25.61 -4.97
CA SER A 30 21.77 25.40 -5.10
C SER A 30 21.39 25.62 -6.56
N VAL A 31 21.18 24.54 -7.29
CA VAL A 31 20.36 24.58 -8.50
C VAL A 31 18.93 24.35 -8.05
N CYS A 32 18.26 25.41 -7.60
CA CYS A 32 16.81 25.45 -7.52
C CYS A 32 16.26 25.57 -8.94
N GLY A 33 16.02 24.43 -9.57
CA GLY A 33 15.12 24.33 -10.70
C GLY A 33 13.71 24.06 -10.16
N ILE A 34 13.00 25.12 -9.76
CA ILE A 34 11.55 25.04 -9.55
C ILE A 34 10.93 24.89 -10.93
N ALA A 35 10.70 23.66 -11.35
CA ALA A 35 9.77 23.39 -12.45
C ALA A 35 8.37 23.61 -11.89
N LEU A 36 7.76 24.73 -12.22
CA LEU A 36 6.33 24.96 -12.15
C LEU A 36 5.64 23.97 -13.09
N CYS A 37 5.28 22.79 -12.60
CA CYS A 37 4.28 21.95 -13.24
C CYS A 37 2.90 22.47 -12.83
N GLY A 38 2.44 23.46 -13.60
CA GLY A 38 1.01 23.78 -13.61
C GLY A 38 0.20 22.57 -14.09
N THR A 39 -1.03 22.46 -13.61
CA THR A 39 -2.06 21.51 -14.03
C THR A 39 -2.16 21.44 -15.55
N GLY A 40 -1.30 20.66 -16.15
CA GLY A 40 -1.30 20.29 -17.54
C GLY A 40 -1.38 18.80 -17.59
N VAL A 41 -2.53 18.29 -18.05
CA VAL A 41 -2.57 17.00 -18.73
C VAL A 41 -1.26 16.89 -19.50
N ILE A 42 -0.46 15.86 -19.20
CA ILE A 42 0.73 15.57 -20.01
C ILE A 42 0.22 15.25 -21.41
N ALA A 43 0.16 16.29 -22.23
CA ALA A 43 0.02 16.12 -23.67
C ALA A 43 1.35 15.55 -24.16
N VAL A 44 1.42 14.23 -24.29
CA VAL A 44 2.48 13.56 -25.03
C VAL A 44 2.52 14.20 -26.40
N PRO A 45 3.66 14.76 -26.86
CA PRO A 45 3.74 15.32 -28.18
C PRO A 45 3.50 14.19 -29.19
N ALA A 46 2.40 14.28 -29.91
CA ALA A 46 2.09 13.42 -31.04
C ALA A 46 3.07 13.71 -32.17
N SER A 47 4.24 13.10 -32.15
CA SER A 47 5.18 13.04 -33.27
C SER A 47 6.26 11.97 -33.06
N ALA A 48 5.82 10.74 -32.78
CA ALA A 48 6.59 9.56 -33.14
C ALA A 48 5.86 8.89 -34.31
N VAL A 49 6.32 9.14 -35.51
CA VAL A 49 5.87 8.40 -36.70
C VAL A 49 6.35 6.96 -36.53
N ILE A 50 5.45 6.07 -36.11
CA ILE A 50 5.69 4.64 -36.14
C ILE A 50 5.68 4.21 -37.60
N PRO A 51 6.75 3.61 -38.14
CA PRO A 51 6.72 3.09 -39.52
C PRO A 51 5.70 1.96 -39.59
N SER A 52 4.81 2.05 -40.57
CA SER A 52 3.85 1.00 -40.89
C SER A 52 4.57 -0.33 -41.13
N PRO A 53 4.06 -1.46 -40.63
CA PRO A 53 4.65 -2.77 -40.92
C PRO A 53 4.58 -3.08 -42.44
N PRO A 54 5.54 -3.83 -42.98
CA PRO A 54 5.56 -4.17 -44.36
C PRO A 54 4.35 -5.03 -44.75
N PRO A 55 3.75 -4.86 -45.93
CA PRO A 55 2.62 -5.65 -46.34
C PRO A 55 3.03 -7.11 -46.54
N GLY A 56 2.41 -8.02 -45.76
CA GLY A 56 2.62 -9.46 -45.88
C GLY A 56 3.06 -10.19 -44.62
N ALA A 57 3.10 -9.54 -43.46
CA ALA A 57 3.25 -10.26 -42.18
C ALA A 57 1.96 -11.06 -41.92
N PRO A 58 2.06 -12.38 -41.56
CA PRO A 58 0.89 -13.12 -41.13
C PRO A 58 0.26 -12.43 -39.93
N ALA A 59 -1.06 -12.32 -39.93
CA ALA A 59 -1.80 -11.91 -38.75
C ALA A 59 -1.39 -12.86 -37.61
N VAL A 60 -0.74 -12.35 -36.60
CA VAL A 60 -0.56 -13.05 -35.34
C VAL A 60 -1.99 -13.17 -34.79
N GLU A 61 -2.55 -14.39 -34.85
CA GLU A 61 -3.73 -14.69 -34.04
C GLU A 61 -3.35 -14.31 -32.62
N SER A 62 -4.06 -13.35 -32.08
CA SER A 62 -3.94 -12.98 -30.67
C SER A 62 -4.24 -14.23 -29.86
N ALA A 63 -3.22 -14.90 -29.39
CA ALA A 63 -3.35 -15.73 -28.22
C ALA A 63 -3.88 -14.75 -27.16
N SER A 64 -5.15 -14.89 -26.82
CA SER A 64 -5.79 -14.18 -25.73
C SER A 64 -4.95 -14.43 -24.48
N SER A 65 -4.08 -13.49 -24.16
CA SER A 65 -3.43 -13.48 -22.85
C SER A 65 -4.54 -13.25 -21.84
N THR A 66 -4.89 -14.27 -21.11
CA THR A 66 -5.92 -14.26 -20.06
C THR A 66 -5.57 -13.37 -18.87
N LEU A 67 -4.45 -12.68 -18.91
CA LEU A 67 -4.00 -11.79 -17.83
C LEU A 67 -4.52 -10.36 -17.93
N VAL A 68 -5.38 -10.01 -18.87
CA VAL A 68 -5.77 -8.60 -19.02
C VAL A 68 -7.26 -8.46 -19.32
N GLY A 69 -8.03 -8.50 -18.28
CA GLY A 69 -9.30 -7.80 -18.23
C GLY A 69 -9.25 -6.89 -17.02
N LEU A 70 -8.47 -5.83 -17.09
CA LEU A 70 -8.55 -4.74 -16.11
C LEU A 70 -9.88 -4.02 -16.34
N ASP A 71 -10.98 -4.70 -16.04
CA ASP A 71 -12.28 -4.06 -15.94
C ASP A 71 -12.31 -3.39 -14.57
N PRO A 72 -12.41 -2.06 -14.49
CA PRO A 72 -12.53 -1.36 -13.19
C PRO A 72 -13.85 -1.68 -12.47
N GLU A 73 -14.72 -2.47 -13.07
CA GLU A 73 -15.96 -2.91 -12.45
C GLU A 73 -15.76 -4.24 -11.71
N LEU A 74 -16.32 -4.35 -10.50
CA LEU A 74 -16.42 -5.63 -9.81
C LEU A 74 -17.21 -6.61 -10.69
N PRO A 75 -16.72 -7.84 -10.91
CA PRO A 75 -17.46 -8.83 -11.69
C PRO A 75 -18.86 -9.04 -11.13
N PRO A 76 -19.88 -9.18 -11.99
CA PRO A 76 -21.23 -9.50 -11.54
C PRO A 76 -21.22 -10.79 -10.71
N GLY A 77 -21.52 -10.68 -9.43
CA GLY A 77 -21.51 -11.81 -8.51
C GLY A 77 -20.59 -11.64 -7.32
N VAL A 78 -19.53 -10.82 -7.39
CA VAL A 78 -18.67 -10.52 -6.23
C VAL A 78 -19.46 -9.80 -5.14
N VAL A 79 -20.31 -8.85 -5.50
CA VAL A 79 -21.24 -8.19 -4.56
C VAL A 79 -22.19 -9.22 -3.92
N SER A 80 -22.67 -10.20 -4.68
CA SER A 80 -23.52 -11.27 -4.15
C SER A 80 -22.74 -12.32 -3.37
N ALA A 81 -21.44 -12.49 -3.63
CA ALA A 81 -20.58 -13.40 -2.89
C ALA A 81 -20.23 -12.84 -1.49
N SER A 82 -20.16 -11.53 -1.33
CA SER A 82 -19.98 -10.91 -0.02
C SER A 82 -21.18 -11.08 0.90
N SER A 83 -22.35 -11.35 0.36
CA SER A 83 -23.57 -11.61 1.10
C SER A 83 -23.67 -13.09 1.49
N ALA A 84 -24.25 -13.39 2.66
CA ALA A 84 -24.52 -14.78 3.04
C ALA A 84 -25.40 -15.46 2.00
N PRO A 85 -25.19 -16.77 1.71
CA PRO A 85 -26.01 -17.51 0.77
C PRO A 85 -27.50 -17.32 1.04
N GLY A 86 -28.26 -16.93 0.01
CA GLY A 86 -29.70 -16.69 0.12
C GLY A 86 -30.09 -15.29 0.60
N SER A 87 -29.16 -14.33 0.68
CA SER A 87 -29.50 -12.93 0.90
C SER A 87 -30.41 -12.43 -0.21
N ALA A 88 -31.49 -11.74 0.19
CA ALA A 88 -32.44 -11.11 -0.72
C ALA A 88 -32.17 -9.61 -0.87
N TRP A 89 -31.08 -9.09 -0.27
CA TRP A 89 -30.75 -7.68 -0.35
C TRP A 89 -30.43 -7.27 -1.81
N LYS A 90 -30.85 -6.08 -2.15
CA LYS A 90 -30.54 -5.42 -3.43
C LYS A 90 -30.34 -3.95 -3.18
N PRO A 91 -29.45 -3.29 -3.92
CA PRO A 91 -29.26 -1.85 -3.80
C PRO A 91 -30.60 -1.10 -3.92
N GLU A 92 -30.87 -0.23 -2.95
CA GLU A 92 -32.03 0.66 -3.00
C GLU A 92 -31.91 1.59 -4.20
N LYS A 93 -33.05 1.99 -4.74
CA LYS A 93 -33.06 3.02 -5.78
C LYS A 93 -32.72 4.37 -5.17
N ALA A 94 -32.03 5.21 -5.93
CA ALA A 94 -31.86 6.62 -5.60
C ALA A 94 -33.24 7.30 -5.47
N VAL A 95 -33.55 7.84 -4.28
CA VAL A 95 -34.84 8.49 -3.99
C VAL A 95 -34.67 9.95 -3.61
N TYR A 96 -33.46 10.39 -3.31
CA TYR A 96 -33.12 11.75 -2.92
C TYR A 96 -32.34 12.47 -4.01
N GLY A 97 -32.50 13.81 -4.11
CA GLY A 97 -31.50 14.69 -4.68
C GLY A 97 -30.42 15.01 -3.62
N THR A 98 -29.43 15.78 -3.99
CA THR A 98 -28.37 16.23 -3.08
C THR A 98 -28.23 17.75 -3.09
N ALA A 99 -27.76 18.33 -1.99
CA ALA A 99 -27.29 19.71 -1.90
C ALA A 99 -26.11 19.77 -0.94
N SER A 100 -25.26 20.80 -1.08
CA SER A 100 -24.08 20.97 -0.27
C SER A 100 -24.06 22.25 0.54
N ILE A 101 -23.35 22.22 1.66
CA ILE A 101 -22.87 23.40 2.38
C ILE A 101 -21.36 23.27 2.39
N ASN A 102 -20.68 24.21 1.73
CA ASN A 102 -19.24 24.14 1.54
C ASN A 102 -18.50 24.98 2.58
N ASP A 103 -17.24 24.67 2.82
CA ASP A 103 -16.28 25.44 3.61
C ASP A 103 -16.70 25.74 5.06
N ILE A 104 -17.38 24.78 5.68
CA ILE A 104 -17.74 24.88 7.09
C ILE A 104 -16.45 24.85 7.92
N ALA A 105 -16.20 25.95 8.66
CA ALA A 105 -15.02 26.08 9.50
C ALA A 105 -15.25 25.43 10.88
N LEU A 106 -14.43 24.45 11.21
CA LEU A 106 -14.41 23.76 12.50
C LEU A 106 -13.15 24.14 13.28
N LYS A 107 -13.16 23.90 14.59
CA LYS A 107 -11.96 24.01 15.41
C LYS A 107 -11.39 22.64 15.71
N GLY A 108 -10.22 22.37 15.17
CA GLY A 108 -9.41 21.21 15.45
C GLY A 108 -9.00 21.12 16.93
N ALA A 109 -8.23 20.11 17.27
CA ALA A 109 -7.92 19.79 18.66
C ALA A 109 -7.12 20.88 19.40
N ASP A 110 -6.31 21.65 18.68
CA ASP A 110 -5.47 22.75 19.19
C ASP A 110 -6.02 24.15 18.83
N GLY A 111 -7.19 24.19 18.19
CA GLY A 111 -7.82 25.44 17.75
C GLY A 111 -7.52 25.83 16.31
N THR A 112 -6.70 25.08 15.57
CA THR A 112 -6.51 25.23 14.13
C THR A 112 -7.84 25.14 13.41
N THR A 113 -8.03 25.91 12.34
CA THR A 113 -9.26 25.83 11.56
C THR A 113 -9.16 24.67 10.59
N ILE A 114 -10.10 23.73 10.71
CA ILE A 114 -10.30 22.62 9.78
C ILE A 114 -11.55 22.91 8.97
N ARG A 115 -11.52 22.67 7.67
CA ARG A 115 -12.64 22.95 6.77
C ARG A 115 -13.22 21.67 6.22
N VAL A 116 -14.56 21.65 6.16
CA VAL A 116 -15.31 20.51 5.66
C VAL A 116 -16.43 20.96 4.74
N ASN A 117 -16.81 20.07 3.81
CA ASN A 117 -18.05 20.18 3.04
C ASN A 117 -19.07 19.20 3.60
N GLU A 118 -20.35 19.61 3.67
CA GLU A 118 -21.48 18.74 3.99
C GLU A 118 -22.36 18.57 2.75
N ILE A 119 -22.63 17.33 2.34
CA ILE A 119 -23.57 16.98 1.29
C ILE A 119 -24.73 16.24 1.95
N TYR A 120 -25.95 16.69 1.71
CA TYR A 120 -27.12 16.12 2.38
C TYR A 120 -28.27 15.79 1.41
N PRO A 121 -29.10 14.77 1.75
CA PRO A 121 -30.25 14.37 0.96
C PRO A 121 -31.30 15.48 0.84
N THR A 122 -31.85 15.67 -0.38
CA THR A 122 -32.93 16.62 -0.63
C THR A 122 -34.17 15.94 -1.22
N THR A 123 -35.31 16.60 -1.06
CA THR A 123 -36.54 16.25 -1.77
C THR A 123 -36.41 16.63 -3.27
N ALA A 124 -37.36 16.18 -4.08
CA ALA A 124 -37.45 16.58 -5.49
C ALA A 124 -37.64 18.11 -5.69
N SER A 125 -38.05 18.85 -4.66
CA SER A 125 -38.12 20.30 -4.69
C SER A 125 -36.83 21.00 -4.22
N GLY A 126 -35.75 20.28 -3.95
CA GLY A 126 -34.47 20.82 -3.51
C GLY A 126 -34.41 21.21 -2.02
N GLN A 127 -35.46 20.93 -1.24
CA GLN A 127 -35.43 21.16 0.20
C GLN A 127 -34.79 19.99 0.94
N ALA A 128 -34.12 20.24 2.07
CA ALA A 128 -33.59 19.18 2.90
C ALA A 128 -34.63 18.08 3.18
N ALA A 129 -34.28 16.84 2.96
CA ALA A 129 -35.15 15.70 3.18
C ALA A 129 -35.51 15.57 4.66
N ARG A 130 -36.75 15.19 4.95
CA ARG A 130 -37.20 14.95 6.32
C ARG A 130 -36.70 13.60 6.80
N GLY A 131 -36.22 13.55 8.03
CA GLY A 131 -35.74 12.32 8.66
C GLY A 131 -34.43 12.53 9.37
N ARG A 132 -33.80 11.42 9.75
CA ARG A 132 -32.46 11.36 10.28
C ARG A 132 -31.70 10.31 9.48
N PHE A 133 -30.49 10.64 9.08
CA PHE A 133 -29.64 9.85 8.20
C PHE A 133 -28.31 9.53 8.89
N PRO A 134 -27.73 8.36 8.65
CA PRO A 134 -26.34 8.11 8.99
C PRO A 134 -25.42 9.07 8.23
N VAL A 135 -24.23 9.31 8.77
CA VAL A 135 -23.22 10.17 8.15
C VAL A 135 -22.08 9.30 7.64
N LEU A 136 -21.55 9.63 6.47
CA LEU A 136 -20.31 9.09 5.94
C LEU A 136 -19.26 10.21 5.93
N LEU A 137 -18.10 9.94 6.48
CA LEU A 137 -16.99 10.88 6.60
C LEU A 137 -15.80 10.38 5.80
N THR A 138 -15.27 11.23 4.93
CA THR A 138 -13.97 11.03 4.29
C THR A 138 -13.02 12.18 4.64
N MET A 139 -11.73 11.88 4.77
CA MET A 139 -10.69 12.81 5.21
C MET A 139 -9.57 12.80 4.17
N THR A 140 -9.42 13.90 3.42
CA THR A 140 -8.54 13.97 2.26
C THR A 140 -7.40 14.96 2.43
N PRO A 141 -6.17 14.63 1.97
CA PRO A 141 -5.09 15.59 1.81
C PRO A 141 -5.10 16.26 0.42
N TYR A 142 -5.95 15.81 -0.51
CA TYR A 142 -5.91 16.18 -1.93
C TYR A 142 -6.85 17.35 -2.29
N GLY A 143 -7.59 17.87 -1.31
CA GLY A 143 -8.56 18.96 -1.48
C GLY A 143 -10.00 18.45 -1.64
N LYS A 144 -10.88 18.83 -0.71
CA LYS A 144 -12.31 18.45 -0.66
C LYS A 144 -13.14 18.95 -1.86
N GLY A 145 -12.60 19.85 -2.64
CA GLY A 145 -13.22 20.38 -3.87
C GLY A 145 -12.92 19.57 -5.13
N GLN A 146 -11.95 18.66 -5.10
CA GLN A 146 -11.47 17.90 -6.28
C GLN A 146 -12.52 16.91 -6.79
N GLY A 147 -13.35 16.36 -5.92
CA GLY A 147 -14.50 15.54 -6.31
C GLY A 147 -15.68 16.40 -6.71
N GLY A 148 -15.81 16.71 -7.99
CA GLY A 148 -16.83 17.60 -8.50
C GLY A 148 -18.24 17.21 -8.05
N SER A 149 -19.00 18.16 -7.49
CA SER A 149 -20.43 18.01 -7.32
C SER A 149 -21.06 17.79 -8.69
N SER A 150 -21.41 16.57 -9.00
CA SER A 150 -22.15 16.27 -10.21
C SER A 150 -23.55 16.84 -10.07
N ALA A 151 -23.99 17.58 -11.08
CA ALA A 151 -25.34 18.08 -11.16
C ALA A 151 -26.35 16.93 -10.99
N PRO A 152 -27.51 17.15 -10.35
CA PRO A 152 -28.53 16.13 -10.18
C PRO A 152 -28.82 15.40 -11.49
N GLY A 153 -28.61 14.09 -11.52
CA GLY A 153 -28.88 13.25 -12.67
C GLY A 153 -27.72 13.05 -13.64
N SER A 154 -26.50 13.54 -13.38
CA SER A 154 -25.31 13.09 -14.12
C SER A 154 -24.89 11.72 -13.56
N ALA A 155 -24.86 10.72 -14.42
CA ALA A 155 -24.17 9.45 -14.16
C ALA A 155 -22.67 9.71 -14.25
N SER A 156 -22.08 10.40 -13.27
CA SER A 156 -20.65 10.36 -13.07
C SER A 156 -20.34 9.03 -12.41
N SER A 157 -19.25 8.39 -12.81
CA SER A 157 -18.75 7.22 -12.08
C SER A 157 -18.65 7.59 -10.61
N PRO A 158 -19.39 6.96 -9.72
CA PRO A 158 -19.54 7.36 -8.32
C PRO A 158 -18.21 7.32 -7.58
N SER A 159 -17.43 6.30 -7.83
CA SER A 159 -16.09 6.07 -7.26
C SER A 159 -15.04 7.11 -7.68
N ALA A 160 -15.22 7.81 -8.81
CA ALA A 160 -14.30 8.88 -9.21
C ALA A 160 -14.26 10.06 -8.21
N GLY A 161 -15.34 10.31 -7.50
CA GLY A 161 -15.38 11.29 -6.41
C GLY A 161 -14.57 10.83 -5.18
N ALA A 162 -14.71 9.57 -4.81
CA ALA A 162 -14.00 8.99 -3.67
C ALA A 162 -12.47 8.89 -3.93
N ALA A 163 -12.06 8.56 -5.15
CA ALA A 163 -10.65 8.44 -5.52
C ALA A 163 -9.84 9.73 -5.27
N THR A 164 -10.49 10.87 -5.39
CA THR A 164 -9.87 12.20 -5.18
C THR A 164 -10.29 12.85 -3.87
N GLY A 165 -10.98 12.13 -3.00
CA GLY A 165 -11.46 12.67 -1.72
C GLY A 165 -12.76 13.49 -1.81
N GLY A 166 -13.53 13.31 -2.89
CA GLY A 166 -14.85 13.93 -3.03
C GLY A 166 -15.95 13.12 -2.37
N ALA A 167 -17.17 13.68 -2.41
CA ALA A 167 -18.37 13.03 -1.93
C ALA A 167 -18.91 12.01 -2.93
N ASP A 168 -19.46 10.92 -2.41
CA ASP A 168 -20.16 9.93 -3.21
C ASP A 168 -21.68 10.22 -3.27
N ASN A 169 -22.11 10.83 -4.36
CA ASN A 169 -23.52 11.10 -4.58
C ASN A 169 -24.40 9.84 -4.65
N TYR A 170 -23.85 8.68 -4.96
CA TYR A 170 -24.60 7.43 -4.99
C TYR A 170 -25.14 7.09 -3.61
N LEU A 171 -24.32 7.25 -2.57
CA LEU A 171 -24.71 7.00 -1.18
C LEU A 171 -25.64 8.10 -0.66
N ALA A 172 -25.35 9.38 -0.94
CA ALA A 172 -26.19 10.50 -0.52
C ALA A 172 -27.61 10.40 -1.09
N GLN A 173 -27.77 9.98 -2.35
CA GLN A 173 -29.07 9.76 -3.00
C GLN A 173 -29.86 8.59 -2.39
N ARG A 174 -29.19 7.75 -1.57
CA ARG A 174 -29.77 6.60 -0.85
C ARG A 174 -29.88 6.82 0.64
N GLY A 175 -29.84 8.11 1.05
CA GLY A 175 -30.16 8.50 2.42
C GLY A 175 -28.98 8.45 3.38
N TYR A 176 -27.82 8.90 2.93
CA TYR A 176 -26.68 9.23 3.76
C TYR A 176 -26.39 10.74 3.70
N ILE A 177 -25.86 11.30 4.77
CA ILE A 177 -25.20 12.61 4.77
C ILE A 177 -23.72 12.34 4.56
N GLU A 178 -23.07 13.10 3.71
CA GLU A 178 -21.64 12.97 3.50
C GLU A 178 -20.90 14.20 4.01
N VAL A 179 -19.74 13.96 4.60
CA VAL A 179 -18.83 14.99 5.09
C VAL A 179 -17.46 14.71 4.48
N VAL A 180 -16.92 15.71 3.80
CA VAL A 180 -15.56 15.67 3.22
C VAL A 180 -14.70 16.67 3.95
N GLU A 181 -13.65 16.22 4.60
CA GLU A 181 -12.70 17.02 5.37
C GLU A 181 -11.41 17.24 4.56
N ASP A 182 -10.96 18.49 4.44
CA ASP A 182 -9.55 18.76 4.18
C ASP A 182 -8.78 18.52 5.48
N VAL A 183 -7.85 17.57 5.50
CA VAL A 183 -7.04 17.35 6.69
C VAL A 183 -6.14 18.56 6.97
N ARG A 184 -5.70 18.70 8.20
CA ARG A 184 -4.80 19.78 8.64
C ARG A 184 -3.68 20.09 7.62
N GLY A 185 -3.52 21.34 7.24
CA GLY A 185 -2.43 21.82 6.36
C GLY A 185 -2.59 21.43 4.90
N THR A 186 -3.82 21.12 4.46
CA THR A 186 -4.15 20.81 3.07
C THR A 186 -5.46 21.49 2.66
N GLY A 187 -5.71 21.59 1.37
CA GLY A 187 -6.92 22.21 0.83
C GLY A 187 -7.16 23.60 1.42
N ASP A 188 -8.34 23.82 2.02
CA ASP A 188 -8.69 25.07 2.68
C ASP A 188 -8.47 25.04 4.20
N SER A 189 -7.95 23.95 4.77
CA SER A 189 -7.66 23.83 6.19
C SER A 189 -6.35 24.50 6.56
N ASN A 190 -6.34 25.23 7.69
CA ASN A 190 -5.11 25.82 8.24
C ASN A 190 -4.16 24.77 8.85
N GLY A 191 -2.98 25.23 9.23
CA GLY A 191 -1.94 24.46 9.92
C GLY A 191 -0.93 23.84 8.97
N SER A 192 -0.15 22.89 9.48
CA SER A 192 0.88 22.20 8.71
C SER A 192 0.53 20.73 8.57
N TRP A 193 0.67 20.22 7.37
CA TRP A 193 0.52 18.78 7.10
C TRP A 193 1.71 17.99 7.64
N GLY A 194 1.48 16.79 8.17
CA GLY A 194 2.49 15.97 8.84
C GLY A 194 2.34 14.46 8.63
N LEU A 195 1.73 14.02 7.54
CA LEU A 195 1.50 12.61 7.17
C LEU A 195 1.00 11.77 8.36
N PHE A 196 -0.29 11.77 8.62
CA PHE A 196 -0.93 11.02 9.71
C PHE A 196 -0.39 11.35 11.11
N ASP A 197 0.12 12.54 11.34
CA ASP A 197 0.67 12.91 12.64
C ASP A 197 -0.39 12.93 13.75
N GLN A 198 0.05 13.04 14.99
CA GLN A 198 -0.86 13.04 16.13
C GLN A 198 -1.82 14.24 16.16
N ALA A 199 -1.47 15.36 15.52
CA ALA A 199 -2.36 16.53 15.47
C ALA A 199 -3.54 16.22 14.56
N GLN A 200 -3.29 15.70 13.36
CA GLN A 200 -4.30 15.24 12.42
C GLN A 200 -5.21 14.17 13.02
N GLN A 201 -4.64 13.13 13.65
CA GLN A 201 -5.43 12.08 14.30
C GLN A 201 -6.37 12.63 15.40
N ARG A 202 -5.96 13.69 16.11
CA ARG A 202 -6.83 14.36 17.10
C ARG A 202 -7.91 15.23 16.44
N ASP A 203 -7.62 15.85 15.29
CA ASP A 203 -8.61 16.63 14.53
C ASP A 203 -9.70 15.73 13.99
N ALA A 204 -9.35 14.57 13.41
CA ALA A 204 -10.30 13.57 12.94
C ALA A 204 -11.33 13.17 14.02
N LEU A 205 -10.92 13.06 15.30
CA LEU A 205 -11.85 12.82 16.41
C LEU A 205 -12.83 14.00 16.64
N LYS A 206 -12.41 15.24 16.37
CA LYS A 206 -13.27 16.43 16.49
C LYS A 206 -14.28 16.50 15.36
N VAL A 207 -13.81 16.24 14.14
CA VAL A 207 -14.69 16.22 12.95
C VAL A 207 -15.69 15.09 13.06
N LEU A 208 -15.29 13.89 13.46
CA LEU A 208 -16.18 12.75 13.74
C LEU A 208 -17.29 13.13 14.75
N ALA A 209 -16.90 13.77 15.85
CA ALA A 209 -17.85 14.18 16.87
C ALA A 209 -18.83 15.24 16.36
N TRP A 210 -18.36 16.19 15.56
CA TRP A 210 -19.20 17.20 14.93
C TRP A 210 -20.17 16.57 13.91
N ALA A 211 -19.68 15.70 13.03
CA ALA A 211 -20.47 15.01 12.01
C ALA A 211 -21.64 14.22 12.63
N ALA A 212 -21.41 13.56 13.75
CA ALA A 212 -22.47 12.85 14.48
C ALA A 212 -23.59 13.76 15.00
N HIS A 213 -23.34 15.06 15.13
CA HIS A 213 -24.30 16.04 15.68
C HIS A 213 -24.88 16.98 14.62
N LEU A 214 -24.65 16.71 13.33
CA LEU A 214 -25.21 17.48 12.23
C LEU A 214 -26.77 17.52 12.32
N PRO A 215 -27.38 18.61 11.85
CA PRO A 215 -28.83 18.60 11.62
C PRO A 215 -29.22 17.41 10.75
N HIS A 216 -30.25 16.69 11.08
CA HIS A 216 -30.67 15.46 10.40
C HIS A 216 -29.74 14.25 10.54
N SER A 217 -28.62 14.31 11.26
CA SER A 217 -27.84 13.13 11.59
C SER A 217 -28.59 12.22 12.58
N ASP A 218 -28.51 10.92 12.40
CA ASP A 218 -29.02 9.94 13.37
C ASP A 218 -27.98 9.60 14.47
N GLY A 219 -26.78 10.19 14.39
CA GLY A 219 -25.68 10.04 15.34
C GLY A 219 -24.76 8.87 15.03
N ARG A 220 -24.96 8.15 13.93
CA ARG A 220 -24.09 7.06 13.47
C ARG A 220 -23.22 7.55 12.31
N VAL A 221 -21.95 7.23 12.35
CA VAL A 221 -20.98 7.64 11.34
C VAL A 221 -20.27 6.40 10.79
N GLY A 222 -20.11 6.33 9.48
CA GLY A 222 -19.17 5.46 8.77
C GLY A 222 -18.05 6.29 8.16
N THR A 223 -16.97 5.64 7.75
CA THR A 223 -15.89 6.28 6.97
C THR A 223 -15.56 5.43 5.76
N TYR A 224 -15.17 6.09 4.66
CA TYR A 224 -14.80 5.44 3.40
C TYR A 224 -13.72 6.22 2.67
N GLY A 225 -13.10 5.62 1.68
CA GLY A 225 -12.15 6.24 0.79
C GLY A 225 -10.85 5.45 0.64
N PRO A 226 -10.11 5.69 -0.47
CA PRO A 226 -8.90 4.96 -0.82
C PRO A 226 -7.62 5.59 -0.29
N SER A 227 -6.52 4.82 -0.30
CA SER A 227 -5.16 5.30 -0.11
C SER A 227 -4.98 5.99 1.25
N TYR A 228 -4.53 7.23 1.25
CA TYR A 228 -4.43 8.08 2.43
C TYR A 228 -5.73 8.06 3.26
N LEU A 229 -6.87 8.18 2.58
CA LEU A 229 -8.18 8.18 3.20
C LEU A 229 -8.51 6.83 3.83
N GLY A 230 -7.96 5.73 3.31
CA GLY A 230 -8.07 4.38 3.88
C GLY A 230 -7.25 4.24 5.17
N ILE A 231 -6.02 4.74 5.16
CA ILE A 231 -5.11 4.73 6.31
C ILE A 231 -5.70 5.54 7.47
N ASP A 232 -6.22 6.73 7.21
CA ASP A 232 -6.88 7.58 8.21
C ASP A 232 -8.04 6.88 8.92
N GLN A 233 -8.84 6.10 8.19
CA GLN A 233 -9.95 5.33 8.76
C GLN A 233 -9.46 4.32 9.80
N MET A 234 -8.39 3.60 9.48
CA MET A 234 -7.79 2.60 10.39
C MET A 234 -7.28 3.27 11.66
N LEU A 235 -6.57 4.40 11.52
CA LEU A 235 -6.06 5.18 12.65
C LEU A 235 -7.19 5.74 13.50
N LEU A 236 -8.23 6.32 12.88
CA LEU A 236 -9.40 6.82 13.57
C LEU A 236 -10.15 5.71 14.31
N ALA A 237 -10.37 4.55 13.67
CA ALA A 237 -11.02 3.40 14.27
C ALA A 237 -10.27 2.86 15.50
N GLY A 238 -8.93 2.95 15.48
CA GLY A 238 -8.10 2.64 16.64
C GLY A 238 -8.12 3.70 17.74
N ALA A 239 -8.36 4.97 17.39
CA ALA A 239 -8.34 6.10 18.33
C ALA A 239 -9.67 6.31 19.07
N VAL A 240 -10.81 5.90 18.47
CA VAL A 240 -12.13 6.01 19.10
C VAL A 240 -12.31 5.04 20.25
N GLY A 241 -13.32 5.26 21.07
CA GLY A 241 -13.75 4.32 22.12
C GLY A 241 -14.95 3.48 21.68
N ARG A 242 -15.26 2.44 22.43
CA ARG A 242 -16.35 1.48 22.15
C ARG A 242 -17.75 2.11 21.95
N HIS A 243 -17.98 3.27 22.54
CA HIS A 243 -19.26 3.98 22.45
C HIS A 243 -19.22 5.17 21.47
N SER A 244 -18.22 5.17 20.59
CA SER A 244 -18.06 6.18 19.55
C SER A 244 -19.26 6.22 18.59
N PRO A 245 -19.55 7.38 17.97
CA PRO A 245 -20.44 7.46 16.82
C PRO A 245 -19.96 6.66 15.61
N LEU A 246 -18.63 6.41 15.45
CA LEU A 246 -18.11 5.55 14.38
C LEU A 246 -18.63 4.12 14.53
N LYS A 247 -19.21 3.57 13.46
CA LYS A 247 -19.89 2.26 13.46
C LYS A 247 -19.32 1.27 12.43
N ALA A 248 -18.71 1.74 11.36
CA ALA A 248 -18.07 0.93 10.33
C ALA A 248 -17.06 1.78 9.55
N ILE A 249 -16.08 1.12 8.97
CA ILE A 249 -15.10 1.72 8.05
C ILE A 249 -15.04 0.90 6.76
N PHE A 250 -14.70 1.57 5.65
CA PHE A 250 -14.52 0.95 4.33
C PHE A 250 -13.22 1.47 3.70
N PRO A 251 -12.05 1.04 4.23
CA PRO A 251 -10.77 1.46 3.70
C PRO A 251 -10.43 0.69 2.41
N MET A 252 -10.03 1.43 1.37
CA MET A 252 -9.61 0.87 0.09
C MET A 252 -8.13 1.15 -0.12
N VAL A 253 -7.40 0.21 -0.73
CA VAL A 253 -5.97 0.30 -1.08
C VAL A 253 -5.16 0.94 0.03
N THR A 254 -5.10 0.27 1.20
CA THR A 254 -4.59 0.83 2.45
C THR A 254 -3.46 0.00 3.06
N GLY A 255 -2.42 0.67 3.59
CA GLY A 255 -1.27 0.01 4.22
C GLY A 255 -1.57 -0.59 5.60
N ASN A 256 -0.72 -1.52 6.00
CA ASN A 256 -0.61 -2.07 7.36
C ASN A 256 0.58 -1.45 8.10
N ASP A 257 1.74 -1.49 7.47
CA ASP A 257 3.00 -0.93 7.94
C ASP A 257 3.60 -0.05 6.82
N LEU A 258 3.45 1.26 6.93
CA LEU A 258 3.80 2.21 5.86
C LEU A 258 5.28 2.22 5.52
N TYR A 259 6.15 1.81 6.47
CA TYR A 259 7.56 1.63 6.17
C TYR A 259 7.77 0.48 5.17
N ARG A 260 7.13 -0.69 5.42
CA ARG A 260 7.35 -1.93 4.67
C ARG A 260 6.51 -2.05 3.41
N ASP A 261 5.32 -1.44 3.44
CA ASP A 261 4.35 -1.62 2.36
C ASP A 261 4.67 -0.71 1.17
N THR A 262 5.20 0.50 1.42
CA THR A 262 5.35 1.49 0.34
C THR A 262 6.55 2.42 0.45
N SER A 263 7.00 2.83 1.66
CA SER A 263 8.08 3.82 1.74
C SER A 263 9.47 3.19 1.64
N PHE A 264 9.60 1.93 2.10
CA PHE A 264 10.84 1.16 2.03
C PHE A 264 10.53 -0.31 1.80
N MET A 265 11.15 -0.91 0.81
CA MET A 265 11.11 -2.35 0.61
C MET A 265 12.45 -2.96 1.06
N GLY A 266 12.41 -3.88 2.02
CA GLY A 266 13.64 -4.53 2.51
C GLY A 266 14.69 -3.58 3.10
N GLY A 267 14.30 -2.36 3.47
CA GLY A 267 15.20 -1.31 3.96
C GLY A 267 15.80 -0.42 2.88
N LEU A 268 15.45 -0.61 1.62
CA LEU A 268 15.75 0.25 0.49
C LEU A 268 14.63 1.28 0.33
N LEU A 269 14.98 2.54 0.07
CA LEU A 269 13.99 3.59 -0.15
C LEU A 269 13.23 3.34 -1.45
N ASP A 270 11.90 3.26 -1.39
CA ASP A 270 11.06 3.39 -2.57
C ASP A 270 11.09 4.84 -3.03
N PHE A 271 12.00 5.11 -3.95
CA PHE A 271 12.26 6.45 -4.45
C PHE A 271 11.18 6.89 -5.44
N GLU A 272 10.74 5.99 -6.30
CA GLU A 272 9.79 6.31 -7.37
C GLU A 272 8.45 6.79 -6.80
N PHE A 273 7.87 6.03 -5.88
CA PHE A 273 6.62 6.43 -5.22
C PHE A 273 6.82 7.62 -4.27
N SER A 274 7.85 7.59 -3.41
CA SER A 274 8.03 8.61 -2.37
C SER A 274 8.24 10.01 -2.94
N GLU A 275 9.07 10.15 -3.98
CA GLU A 275 9.28 11.44 -4.66
C GLU A 275 8.01 11.92 -5.37
N ALA A 276 7.31 11.02 -6.09
CA ALA A 276 6.07 11.36 -6.77
C ALA A 276 5.01 11.83 -5.76
N TYR A 277 4.85 11.12 -4.65
CA TYR A 277 3.86 11.43 -3.63
C TYR A 277 4.15 12.73 -2.88
N LEU A 278 5.40 12.97 -2.46
CA LEU A 278 5.79 14.23 -1.83
C LEU A 278 5.64 15.40 -2.80
N GLY A 279 5.96 15.21 -4.08
CA GLY A 279 5.76 16.20 -5.13
C GLY A 279 4.28 16.53 -5.35
N LEU A 280 3.41 15.52 -5.39
CA LEU A 280 1.97 15.68 -5.52
C LEU A 280 1.39 16.49 -4.33
N THR A 281 1.64 16.06 -3.11
CA THR A 281 1.10 16.72 -1.92
C THR A 281 1.65 18.13 -1.72
N ALA A 282 2.90 18.39 -2.08
CA ALA A 282 3.46 19.74 -2.08
C ALA A 282 2.79 20.64 -3.12
N GLY A 283 2.52 20.11 -4.31
CA GLY A 283 1.78 20.79 -5.37
C GLY A 283 0.36 21.15 -4.95
N ASP A 284 -0.38 20.17 -4.45
CA ASP A 284 -1.77 20.35 -4.00
C ASP A 284 -1.86 21.37 -2.87
N ASN A 285 -0.97 21.29 -1.89
CA ASN A 285 -0.96 22.23 -0.75
C ASN A 285 -0.70 23.68 -1.16
N THR A 286 -0.06 23.93 -2.31
CA THR A 286 0.21 25.29 -2.80
C THR A 286 -0.82 25.79 -3.81
N THR A 287 -1.53 24.89 -4.49
CA THR A 287 -2.45 25.28 -5.58
C THR A 287 -3.91 25.25 -5.17
N ASN A 288 -4.33 24.29 -4.33
CA ASN A 288 -5.73 24.12 -3.97
C ASN A 288 -6.34 25.35 -3.30
N PRO A 289 -5.71 26.01 -2.31
CA PRO A 289 -6.31 27.17 -1.68
C PRO A 289 -6.61 28.32 -2.67
N VAL A 290 -5.76 28.48 -3.68
CA VAL A 290 -5.93 29.51 -4.72
C VAL A 290 -7.06 29.13 -5.67
N THR A 291 -7.12 27.86 -6.09
CA THR A 291 -8.17 27.40 -7.01
C THR A 291 -9.54 27.38 -6.35
N ASP A 292 -9.61 27.07 -5.07
CA ASP A 292 -10.86 27.00 -4.33
C ASP A 292 -11.46 28.38 -4.06
N THR A 293 -10.65 29.42 -3.87
CA THR A 293 -11.15 30.81 -3.81
C THR A 293 -11.79 31.31 -5.10
N VAL A 294 -11.50 30.68 -6.24
CA VAL A 294 -12.21 30.97 -7.52
C VAL A 294 -13.63 30.41 -7.45
N SER A 295 -13.81 29.26 -6.82
CA SER A 295 -15.09 28.59 -6.65
C SER A 295 -15.89 29.18 -5.47
N ASP A 296 -15.22 29.53 -4.39
CA ASP A 296 -15.78 30.19 -3.21
C ASP A 296 -15.03 31.48 -2.83
N PRO A 297 -15.46 32.64 -3.36
CA PRO A 297 -14.82 33.93 -3.04
C PRO A 297 -14.86 34.31 -1.55
N ALA A 298 -15.65 33.65 -0.70
CA ALA A 298 -15.67 33.89 0.74
C ALA A 298 -14.35 33.50 1.41
N LEU A 299 -13.63 32.53 0.84
CA LEU A 299 -12.31 32.10 1.29
C LEU A 299 -11.22 33.16 1.10
N LEU A 300 -11.43 34.15 0.22
CA LEU A 300 -10.40 35.14 -0.12
C LEU A 300 -9.85 35.88 1.11
N SER A 301 -10.65 36.09 2.14
CA SER A 301 -10.20 36.74 3.38
C SER A 301 -9.20 35.89 4.18
N ASP A 302 -9.28 34.58 4.06
CA ASP A 302 -8.49 33.62 4.82
C ASP A 302 -7.29 33.08 4.02
N LEU A 303 -7.32 33.22 2.69
CA LEU A 303 -6.33 32.68 1.75
C LEU A 303 -4.89 32.96 2.17
N ALA A 304 -4.54 34.19 2.52
CA ALA A 304 -3.17 34.55 2.89
C ALA A 304 -2.70 33.83 4.17
N GLY A 305 -3.60 33.54 5.08
CA GLY A 305 -3.33 32.76 6.30
C GLY A 305 -3.13 31.28 5.97
N ILE A 306 -3.99 30.70 5.16
CA ILE A 306 -3.92 29.31 4.70
C ILE A 306 -2.60 29.08 3.94
N GLU A 307 -2.31 29.91 2.95
CA GLU A 307 -1.07 29.82 2.17
C GLU A 307 0.19 29.94 3.03
N THR A 308 0.19 30.85 4.02
CA THR A 308 1.31 30.98 4.95
C THR A 308 1.54 29.70 5.75
N ASP A 309 0.46 29.10 6.25
CA ASP A 309 0.51 27.85 7.00
C ASP A 309 1.05 26.70 6.13
N HIS A 310 0.57 26.57 4.89
CA HIS A 310 0.98 25.54 3.95
C HIS A 310 2.45 25.68 3.54
N ILE A 311 2.91 26.90 3.20
CA ILE A 311 4.32 27.15 2.89
C ILE A 311 5.23 26.79 4.08
N ASN A 312 4.80 27.13 5.31
CA ASN A 312 5.52 26.71 6.51
C ASN A 312 5.52 25.18 6.66
N GLY A 313 4.43 24.51 6.30
CA GLY A 313 4.31 23.07 6.26
C GLY A 313 5.28 22.40 5.30
N LEU A 314 5.47 22.96 4.09
CA LEU A 314 6.46 22.46 3.14
C LEU A 314 7.88 22.46 3.72
N ALA A 315 8.25 23.53 4.41
CA ALA A 315 9.58 23.61 5.04
C ALA A 315 9.72 22.71 6.27
N SER A 316 8.67 22.64 7.12
CA SER A 316 8.73 21.95 8.41
C SER A 316 8.46 20.45 8.30
N TYR A 317 7.87 19.96 7.22
CA TYR A 317 7.59 18.56 6.98
C TYR A 317 8.27 18.04 5.71
N HIS A 318 7.84 18.41 4.49
CA HIS A 318 8.35 17.81 3.26
C HIS A 318 9.88 17.89 3.15
N ALA A 319 10.46 19.09 3.31
CA ALA A 319 11.90 19.23 3.24
C ALA A 319 12.62 18.54 4.40
N ALA A 320 12.07 18.64 5.62
CA ALA A 320 12.71 18.06 6.79
C ALA A 320 12.65 16.52 6.80
N ALA A 321 11.54 15.91 6.37
CA ALA A 321 11.42 14.47 6.26
C ALA A 321 12.37 13.92 5.19
N THR A 322 12.43 14.55 4.01
CA THR A 322 13.38 14.18 2.95
C THR A 322 14.83 14.26 3.43
N GLU A 323 15.23 15.38 4.07
CA GLU A 323 16.58 15.55 4.61
C GLU A 323 16.91 14.45 5.64
N ASN A 324 15.97 14.16 6.55
CA ASN A 324 16.15 13.17 7.60
C ASN A 324 16.28 11.74 7.06
N VAL A 325 15.50 11.36 6.05
CA VAL A 325 15.68 10.08 5.34
C VAL A 325 17.06 10.00 4.69
N LEU A 326 17.44 11.02 3.92
CA LEU A 326 18.72 11.02 3.19
C LEU A 326 19.96 11.07 4.11
N GLU A 327 19.82 11.60 5.32
CA GLU A 327 20.86 11.60 6.36
C GLU A 327 20.86 10.36 7.26
N GLY A 328 19.94 9.39 7.03
CA GLY A 328 19.85 8.16 7.84
C GLY A 328 19.24 8.39 9.22
N GLY A 329 18.30 9.33 9.34
CA GLY A 329 17.60 9.65 10.59
C GLY A 329 16.46 8.69 10.94
N ASP A 330 15.54 9.12 11.84
CA ASP A 330 14.45 8.27 12.36
C ASP A 330 13.52 7.75 11.26
N GLU A 331 13.26 8.56 10.23
CA GLU A 331 12.42 8.21 9.09
C GLU A 331 13.05 7.18 8.14
N ALA A 332 14.38 7.01 8.16
CA ALA A 332 15.07 6.00 7.36
C ALA A 332 14.91 4.56 7.90
N TYR A 333 14.36 4.41 9.08
CA TYR A 333 14.21 3.13 9.78
C TYR A 333 12.79 2.96 10.32
N ASP A 334 12.32 1.69 10.45
CA ASP A 334 11.04 1.35 11.09
C ASP A 334 11.11 1.57 12.60
N GLN A 335 11.07 2.83 13.02
CA GLN A 335 11.15 3.24 14.42
C GLN A 335 10.01 4.20 14.82
N SER A 336 10.29 5.18 15.70
CA SER A 336 9.24 5.97 16.35
C SER A 336 8.37 6.77 15.38
N TYR A 337 8.96 7.27 14.30
CA TYR A 337 8.23 8.00 13.27
C TYR A 337 7.12 7.15 12.62
N TRP A 338 7.47 5.97 12.10
CA TRP A 338 6.53 5.06 11.45
C TRP A 338 5.61 4.39 12.46
N GLN A 339 6.13 4.01 13.63
CA GLN A 339 5.34 3.36 14.68
C GLN A 339 4.15 4.21 15.17
N ALA A 340 4.24 5.55 15.06
CA ALA A 340 3.16 6.46 15.41
C ALA A 340 2.08 6.57 14.29
N ARG A 341 2.35 6.04 13.09
CA ARG A 341 1.57 6.20 11.86
C ARG A 341 1.02 4.89 11.30
N ASN A 342 1.61 3.76 11.67
CA ASN A 342 1.26 2.46 11.11
C ASN A 342 -0.10 1.94 11.62
N PRO A 343 -1.03 1.57 10.73
CA PRO A 343 -2.28 0.90 11.06
C PRO A 343 -2.09 -0.36 11.90
N GLN A 344 -1.05 -1.15 11.67
CA GLN A 344 -0.70 -2.34 12.45
C GLN A 344 -0.76 -2.09 13.98
N ASN A 345 -0.30 -0.93 14.43
CA ASN A 345 -0.22 -0.60 15.84
C ASN A 345 -1.57 -0.25 16.49
N VAL A 346 -2.62 -0.15 15.68
CA VAL A 346 -3.97 0.14 16.17
C VAL A 346 -4.96 -1.01 16.02
N ILE A 347 -4.63 -2.08 15.29
CA ILE A 347 -5.51 -3.23 15.00
C ILE A 347 -6.22 -3.76 16.24
N SER A 348 -5.49 -4.05 17.32
CA SER A 348 -6.10 -4.56 18.55
C SER A 348 -7.11 -3.57 19.15
N ARG A 349 -6.91 -2.26 18.98
CA ARG A 349 -7.85 -1.24 19.43
C ARG A 349 -9.07 -1.14 18.52
N VAL A 350 -8.92 -1.27 17.20
CA VAL A 350 -10.04 -1.35 16.25
C VAL A 350 -11.00 -2.46 16.67
N VAL A 351 -10.45 -3.65 16.95
CA VAL A 351 -11.24 -4.81 17.40
C VAL A 351 -11.86 -4.58 18.79
N ALA A 352 -11.11 -4.03 19.74
CA ALA A 352 -11.64 -3.71 21.07
C ALA A 352 -12.74 -2.64 21.04
N ASN A 353 -12.65 -1.69 20.11
CA ASN A 353 -13.67 -0.67 19.84
C ASN A 353 -14.89 -1.24 19.10
N GLN A 354 -14.79 -2.46 18.58
CA GLN A 354 -15.82 -3.16 17.83
C GLN A 354 -16.20 -2.47 16.51
N ILE A 355 -15.25 -1.85 15.85
CA ILE A 355 -15.46 -1.21 14.55
C ILE A 355 -15.28 -2.25 13.44
N PRO A 356 -16.33 -2.60 12.68
CA PRO A 356 -16.22 -3.44 11.49
C PRO A 356 -15.44 -2.73 10.39
N ALA A 357 -14.65 -3.49 9.61
CA ALA A 357 -13.90 -3.01 8.47
C ALA A 357 -14.11 -3.90 7.24
N TYR A 358 -14.43 -3.29 6.12
CA TYR A 358 -14.36 -3.91 4.80
C TYR A 358 -13.17 -3.33 4.06
N LEU A 359 -12.20 -4.17 3.73
CA LEU A 359 -10.96 -3.80 3.06
C LEU A 359 -11.08 -4.09 1.57
N VAL A 360 -10.55 -3.22 0.73
CA VAL A 360 -10.40 -3.44 -0.72
C VAL A 360 -8.93 -3.28 -1.06
N GLY A 361 -8.32 -4.27 -1.70
CA GLY A 361 -6.91 -4.26 -2.06
C GLY A 361 -6.66 -4.64 -3.51
N GLY A 362 -5.44 -4.48 -3.98
CA GLY A 362 -5.01 -4.83 -5.33
C GLY A 362 -3.75 -5.71 -5.34
N GLU A 363 -3.72 -6.68 -6.27
CA GLU A 363 -2.54 -7.54 -6.52
C GLU A 363 -1.33 -6.75 -7.04
N PHE A 364 -1.58 -5.57 -7.60
CA PHE A 364 -0.58 -4.69 -8.20
C PHE A 364 -0.58 -3.32 -7.54
N ASP A 365 -1.16 -3.24 -6.34
CA ASP A 365 -1.21 -2.04 -5.54
C ASP A 365 0.09 -1.83 -4.76
N ILE A 366 0.48 -0.58 -4.52
CA ILE A 366 1.63 -0.26 -3.66
C ILE A 366 1.47 -0.78 -2.23
N PHE A 367 0.25 -1.07 -1.78
CA PHE A 367 -0.06 -1.67 -0.48
C PHE A 367 -0.41 -3.16 -0.56
N GLN A 368 -0.09 -3.84 -1.66
CA GLN A 368 -0.33 -5.27 -1.89
C GLN A 368 -0.03 -6.16 -0.67
N ARG A 369 1.07 -5.87 0.04
CA ARG A 369 1.48 -6.57 1.26
C ARG A 369 0.57 -6.27 2.45
N GLY A 370 0.13 -5.02 2.58
CA GLY A 370 -0.57 -4.51 3.75
C GLY A 370 -1.99 -5.05 3.89
N GLU A 371 -2.71 -5.20 2.80
CA GLU A 371 -4.13 -5.56 2.79
C GLU A 371 -4.41 -6.95 3.38
N PRO A 372 -3.82 -8.06 2.90
CA PRO A 372 -4.05 -9.37 3.49
C PRO A 372 -3.49 -9.47 4.92
N THR A 373 -2.47 -8.67 5.26
CA THR A 373 -1.94 -8.59 6.62
C THR A 373 -2.96 -7.92 7.55
N ASN A 374 -3.57 -6.79 7.16
CA ASN A 374 -4.64 -6.12 7.91
C ASN A 374 -5.80 -7.08 8.18
N TYR A 375 -6.25 -7.81 7.16
CA TYR A 375 -7.31 -8.80 7.30
C TYR A 375 -6.97 -9.87 8.34
N ALA A 376 -5.82 -10.52 8.19
CA ALA A 376 -5.38 -11.57 9.09
C ALA A 376 -5.26 -11.08 10.55
N GLU A 377 -4.68 -9.90 10.74
CA GLU A 377 -4.49 -9.29 12.06
C GLU A 377 -5.83 -8.93 12.73
N LEU A 378 -6.80 -8.39 11.98
CA LEU A 378 -8.15 -8.08 12.48
C LEU A 378 -8.89 -9.36 12.88
N GLN A 379 -8.86 -10.41 12.05
CA GLN A 379 -9.48 -11.70 12.33
C GLN A 379 -8.85 -12.40 13.54
N ASN A 380 -7.51 -12.39 13.62
CA ASN A 380 -6.77 -12.93 14.76
C ASN A 380 -7.10 -12.22 16.06
N ALA A 381 -7.07 -10.88 16.06
CA ALA A 381 -7.41 -10.08 17.24
C ALA A 381 -8.85 -10.35 17.70
N TRP A 382 -9.79 -10.54 16.77
CA TRP A 382 -11.18 -10.87 17.08
C TRP A 382 -11.31 -12.26 17.69
N ASP A 383 -10.55 -13.25 17.20
CA ASP A 383 -10.53 -14.61 17.78
C ASP A 383 -9.72 -14.72 19.09
N GLY A 384 -9.16 -13.60 19.57
CA GLY A 384 -8.37 -13.55 20.80
C GLY A 384 -6.95 -14.10 20.64
N ARG A 385 -6.44 -14.18 19.42
CA ARG A 385 -5.08 -14.59 19.08
C ARG A 385 -4.15 -13.37 18.95
N SER A 386 -2.84 -13.62 18.89
CA SER A 386 -1.88 -12.57 18.52
C SER A 386 -2.22 -12.03 17.13
N PRO A 387 -2.42 -10.73 16.95
CA PRO A 387 -2.67 -10.17 15.61
C PRO A 387 -1.61 -10.60 14.60
N THR A 388 -0.34 -10.49 14.96
CA THR A 388 0.82 -10.74 14.09
C THR A 388 1.12 -12.24 13.83
N ALA A 389 0.27 -13.16 14.25
CA ALA A 389 0.42 -14.58 13.93
C ALA A 389 -0.25 -14.93 12.59
N PRO A 390 0.20 -15.96 11.88
CA PRO A 390 -0.57 -16.46 10.73
C PRO A 390 -1.93 -16.98 11.20
N MET A 391 -2.95 -16.84 10.39
CA MET A 391 -4.23 -17.50 10.65
C MET A 391 -4.06 -19.03 10.52
N ARG A 392 -4.99 -19.79 11.06
CA ARG A 392 -4.91 -21.25 11.05
C ARG A 392 -6.11 -21.86 10.33
N ALA A 393 -5.91 -23.00 9.70
CA ALA A 393 -6.99 -23.79 9.16
C ALA A 393 -8.07 -24.06 10.22
N GLY A 394 -9.33 -23.79 9.88
CA GLY A 394 -10.46 -23.95 10.80
C GLY A 394 -10.53 -22.92 11.95
N GLN A 395 -9.74 -21.86 11.91
CA GLN A 395 -9.87 -20.74 12.82
C GLN A 395 -11.26 -20.10 12.68
N ARG A 396 -11.83 -19.65 13.80
CA ARG A 396 -13.07 -18.88 13.75
C ARG A 396 -12.82 -17.51 13.09
N THR A 397 -13.70 -17.17 12.16
CA THR A 397 -13.70 -15.88 11.47
C THR A 397 -15.03 -15.16 11.67
N THR A 398 -15.08 -13.91 11.29
CA THR A 398 -16.27 -13.07 11.40
C THR A 398 -16.45 -12.20 10.17
N GLY A 399 -17.69 -12.01 9.73
CA GLY A 399 -18.05 -11.05 8.69
C GLY A 399 -17.92 -9.57 9.11
N ARG A 400 -17.37 -9.29 10.31
CA ARG A 400 -17.03 -7.92 10.71
C ARG A 400 -15.79 -7.40 10.02
N TYR A 401 -14.90 -8.28 9.62
CA TYR A 401 -13.65 -7.94 8.95
C TYR A 401 -13.60 -8.74 7.66
N GLN A 402 -13.69 -8.03 6.55
CA GLN A 402 -13.74 -8.62 5.22
C GLN A 402 -12.67 -7.97 4.35
N LEU A 403 -12.22 -8.70 3.33
CA LEU A 403 -11.26 -8.23 2.34
C LEU A 403 -11.63 -8.76 0.97
N ILE A 404 -11.55 -7.89 -0.03
CA ILE A 404 -11.49 -8.26 -1.44
C ILE A 404 -10.18 -7.74 -2.03
N VAL A 405 -9.43 -8.62 -2.72
CA VAL A 405 -8.22 -8.25 -3.48
C VAL A 405 -8.48 -8.56 -4.93
N GLY A 406 -8.40 -7.55 -5.78
CA GLY A 406 -8.59 -7.68 -7.22
C GLY A 406 -7.29 -7.48 -8.00
N PRO A 407 -7.32 -7.61 -9.33
CA PRO A 407 -6.16 -7.44 -10.20
C PRO A 407 -5.89 -5.95 -10.49
N TRP A 408 -5.88 -5.12 -9.46
CA TRP A 408 -5.82 -3.66 -9.59
C TRP A 408 -4.46 -3.11 -9.20
N GLU A 409 -3.99 -2.10 -9.94
CA GLU A 409 -2.97 -1.15 -9.52
C GLU A 409 -3.60 -0.07 -8.63
N HIS A 410 -2.77 0.78 -8.04
CA HIS A 410 -3.23 1.78 -7.08
C HIS A 410 -4.30 2.74 -7.63
N LEU A 411 -4.13 3.25 -8.85
CA LEU A 411 -5.10 4.16 -9.47
C LEU A 411 -6.41 3.44 -9.82
N ASN A 412 -6.35 2.21 -10.36
CA ASN A 412 -7.56 1.41 -10.62
C ASN A 412 -8.24 1.00 -9.32
N GLY A 413 -7.49 0.50 -8.34
CA GLY A 413 -8.02 0.12 -7.04
C GLY A 413 -8.67 1.29 -6.30
N SER A 414 -8.12 2.50 -6.47
CA SER A 414 -8.70 3.73 -5.91
C SER A 414 -9.98 4.18 -6.60
N SER A 415 -10.25 3.70 -7.82
CA SER A 415 -11.36 4.15 -8.67
C SER A 415 -12.31 3.03 -9.10
N VAL A 416 -12.11 1.82 -8.59
CA VAL A 416 -13.02 0.70 -8.87
C VAL A 416 -14.43 1.01 -8.35
N ASP A 417 -15.46 0.67 -9.13
CA ASP A 417 -16.86 0.89 -8.74
C ASP A 417 -17.28 -0.13 -7.66
N VAL A 418 -17.13 0.28 -6.42
CA VAL A 418 -17.54 -0.49 -5.24
C VAL A 418 -18.86 0.00 -4.62
N ASP A 419 -19.55 0.96 -5.23
CA ASP A 419 -20.74 1.60 -4.67
C ASP A 419 -21.81 0.63 -4.13
N PRO A 420 -22.22 -0.42 -4.88
CA PRO A 420 -23.19 -1.38 -4.35
C PRO A 420 -22.67 -2.14 -3.13
N LEU A 421 -21.36 -2.40 -3.07
CA LEU A 421 -20.71 -3.09 -1.96
C LEU A 421 -20.61 -2.19 -0.73
N GLU A 422 -20.23 -0.91 -0.93
CA GLU A 422 -20.24 0.11 0.13
C GLU A 422 -21.64 0.34 0.69
N LEU A 423 -22.63 0.46 -0.19
CA LEU A 423 -24.02 0.61 0.25
C LEU A 423 -24.47 -0.58 1.09
N GLU A 424 -24.21 -1.82 0.67
CA GLU A 424 -24.53 -3.04 1.44
C GLU A 424 -23.82 -3.06 2.79
N TRP A 425 -22.54 -2.65 2.81
CA TRP A 425 -21.75 -2.55 4.02
C TRP A 425 -22.34 -1.55 5.02
N PHE A 426 -22.63 -0.34 4.57
CA PHE A 426 -23.15 0.71 5.43
C PHE A 426 -24.63 0.47 5.80
N ASP A 427 -25.45 -0.09 4.92
CA ASP A 427 -26.80 -0.53 5.27
C ASP A 427 -26.78 -1.58 6.39
N THR A 428 -25.81 -2.51 6.33
CA THR A 428 -25.62 -3.53 7.38
C THR A 428 -25.30 -2.90 8.74
N TRP A 429 -24.31 -1.99 8.79
CA TRP A 429 -23.75 -1.55 10.07
C TRP A 429 -24.31 -0.22 10.58
N LEU A 430 -24.75 0.67 9.71
CA LEU A 430 -25.31 1.97 10.08
C LEU A 430 -26.84 1.95 10.11
N LYS A 431 -27.49 1.36 9.08
CA LYS A 431 -28.96 1.25 9.07
C LYS A 431 -29.48 -0.02 9.77
N HIS A 432 -28.60 -0.97 10.11
CA HIS A 432 -28.93 -2.24 10.76
C HIS A 432 -29.82 -3.14 9.89
N GLU A 433 -29.66 -3.07 8.59
CA GLU A 433 -30.35 -3.94 7.66
C GLU A 433 -29.79 -5.36 7.69
N ARG A 434 -30.65 -6.32 7.37
CA ARG A 434 -30.26 -7.73 7.32
C ARG A 434 -29.84 -8.12 5.90
N THR A 435 -28.72 -7.58 5.44
CA THR A 435 -28.22 -7.85 4.11
C THR A 435 -27.66 -9.27 3.97
N GLY A 436 -27.10 -9.82 5.03
CA GLY A 436 -26.41 -11.10 5.04
C GLY A 436 -24.91 -10.97 5.22
N MET A 437 -24.34 -9.86 4.80
CA MET A 437 -22.90 -9.58 4.75
C MET A 437 -22.18 -9.82 6.09
N ALA A 438 -22.77 -9.42 7.21
CA ALA A 438 -22.21 -9.66 8.55
C ALA A 438 -22.08 -11.16 8.94
N ARG A 439 -22.59 -12.08 8.12
CA ARG A 439 -22.63 -13.53 8.38
C ARG A 439 -21.96 -14.34 7.28
N THR A 440 -21.23 -13.71 6.39
CA THR A 440 -20.51 -14.44 5.33
C THR A 440 -19.59 -15.50 5.94
N PRO A 441 -19.59 -16.73 5.42
CA PRO A 441 -18.64 -17.77 5.82
C PRO A 441 -17.26 -17.58 5.18
N THR A 442 -17.19 -16.81 4.09
CA THR A 442 -15.98 -16.56 3.29
C THR A 442 -15.69 -15.05 3.24
N PRO A 443 -15.16 -14.47 4.32
CA PRO A 443 -14.91 -13.03 4.41
C PRO A 443 -13.69 -12.55 3.62
N LEU A 444 -12.99 -13.42 2.90
CA LEU A 444 -11.85 -13.11 2.05
C LEU A 444 -12.15 -13.54 0.61
N HIS A 445 -12.10 -12.58 -0.30
CA HIS A 445 -12.20 -12.77 -1.74
C HIS A 445 -10.89 -12.35 -2.37
N TYR A 446 -10.21 -13.26 -3.05
CA TYR A 446 -8.90 -13.01 -3.61
C TYR A 446 -8.85 -13.41 -5.07
N TYR A 447 -8.46 -12.49 -5.94
CA TYR A 447 -8.38 -12.73 -7.37
C TYR A 447 -7.16 -13.58 -7.72
N ASP A 448 -7.36 -14.69 -8.40
CA ASP A 448 -6.28 -15.52 -8.92
C ASP A 448 -5.87 -15.02 -10.31
N LEU A 449 -4.69 -14.46 -10.41
CA LEU A 449 -4.14 -13.84 -11.62
C LEU A 449 -4.05 -14.81 -12.80
N GLY A 450 -3.78 -16.10 -12.54
CA GLY A 450 -3.63 -17.10 -13.60
C GLY A 450 -4.97 -17.69 -14.07
N SER A 451 -5.94 -17.88 -13.16
CA SER A 451 -7.26 -18.41 -13.53
C SER A 451 -8.24 -17.31 -13.97
N GLY A 452 -7.98 -16.05 -13.60
CA GLY A 452 -8.88 -14.93 -13.87
C GLY A 452 -10.19 -15.00 -13.08
N GLN A 453 -10.19 -15.62 -11.89
CA GLN A 453 -11.38 -15.81 -11.06
C GLN A 453 -11.11 -15.38 -9.62
N PHE A 454 -12.17 -15.04 -8.89
CA PHE A 454 -12.06 -14.82 -7.45
C PHE A 454 -12.19 -16.15 -6.71
N ASP A 455 -11.23 -16.42 -5.82
CA ASP A 455 -11.30 -17.45 -4.82
C ASP A 455 -11.91 -16.92 -3.53
N GLU A 456 -12.86 -17.67 -2.96
CA GLU A 456 -13.53 -17.31 -1.72
C GLU A 456 -13.00 -18.17 -0.58
N THR A 457 -12.47 -17.55 0.47
CA THR A 457 -11.90 -18.26 1.63
C THR A 457 -12.16 -17.50 2.92
N ALA A 458 -11.68 -18.06 4.02
CA ALA A 458 -11.84 -17.45 5.34
C ALA A 458 -10.53 -17.15 6.03
N THR A 459 -9.39 -17.65 5.55
CA THR A 459 -8.10 -17.53 6.24
C THR A 459 -6.98 -17.02 5.32
N TYR A 460 -6.05 -16.30 5.92
CA TYR A 460 -4.80 -15.91 5.31
C TYR A 460 -3.63 -16.19 6.28
N PRO A 461 -2.58 -16.99 5.89
CA PRO A 461 -2.42 -17.63 4.59
C PRO A 461 -3.58 -18.56 4.20
N PHE A 462 -3.65 -18.91 2.92
CA PHE A 462 -4.75 -19.72 2.37
C PHE A 462 -4.73 -21.14 2.95
N THR A 463 -5.83 -21.57 3.50
CA THR A 463 -5.95 -22.96 4.00
C THR A 463 -5.76 -23.95 2.86
N GLY A 464 -4.82 -24.87 3.04
CA GLY A 464 -4.49 -25.89 2.04
C GLY A 464 -3.31 -25.54 1.14
N ALA A 465 -2.84 -24.31 1.17
CA ALA A 465 -1.55 -23.97 0.57
C ALA A 465 -0.43 -24.67 1.37
N LEU A 466 0.37 -25.48 0.70
CA LEU A 466 1.46 -26.22 1.33
C LEU A 466 2.78 -25.51 1.08
N PRO A 467 3.56 -25.19 2.13
CA PRO A 467 4.88 -24.60 1.95
C PRO A 467 5.75 -25.52 1.11
N THR A 468 6.14 -25.03 -0.06
CA THR A 468 6.94 -25.79 -1.01
C THR A 468 8.23 -25.03 -1.28
N GLN A 469 9.36 -25.73 -1.11
CA GLN A 469 10.68 -25.18 -1.39
C GLN A 469 11.14 -25.58 -2.78
N PHE A 470 11.56 -24.57 -3.55
CA PHE A 470 12.30 -24.73 -4.79
C PHE A 470 13.72 -24.27 -4.56
N TYR A 471 14.69 -25.15 -4.76
CA TYR A 471 16.11 -24.87 -4.57
C TYR A 471 16.75 -24.32 -5.84
N LEU A 472 17.58 -23.31 -5.68
CA LEU A 472 18.46 -22.82 -6.73
C LEU A 472 19.51 -23.89 -7.03
N GLY A 473 19.83 -24.08 -8.31
CA GLY A 473 20.74 -25.13 -8.73
C GLY A 473 21.56 -24.78 -9.97
N ALA A 474 22.55 -25.61 -10.23
CA ALA A 474 23.42 -25.45 -11.37
C ALA A 474 22.66 -25.37 -12.70
N GLY A 475 23.15 -24.54 -13.62
CA GLY A 475 22.49 -24.31 -14.90
C GLY A 475 21.22 -23.50 -14.81
N ASN A 476 21.11 -22.64 -13.81
CA ASN A 476 19.97 -21.75 -13.59
C ASN A 476 18.64 -22.50 -13.34
N ALA A 477 18.74 -23.67 -12.73
CA ALA A 477 17.57 -24.49 -12.44
C ALA A 477 16.91 -24.08 -11.12
N LEU A 478 15.59 -24.04 -11.11
CA LEU A 478 14.76 -23.96 -9.90
C LEU A 478 14.07 -25.32 -9.71
N THR A 479 14.38 -26.04 -8.62
CA THR A 479 13.99 -27.45 -8.48
C THR A 479 13.48 -27.80 -7.09
N ARG A 480 12.49 -28.68 -7.00
CA ARG A 480 12.01 -29.22 -5.71
C ARG A 480 12.97 -30.24 -5.07
N THR A 481 14.06 -30.61 -5.77
CA THR A 481 15.06 -31.54 -5.26
C THR A 481 16.13 -30.76 -4.51
N ALA A 482 16.40 -31.15 -3.26
CA ALA A 482 17.45 -30.55 -2.46
C ALA A 482 18.83 -30.61 -3.17
N PRO A 483 19.67 -29.57 -3.06
CA PRO A 483 20.92 -29.50 -3.78
C PRO A 483 21.94 -30.55 -3.28
N PRO A 484 22.93 -30.96 -4.12
CA PRO A 484 23.99 -31.86 -3.73
C PRO A 484 24.94 -31.21 -2.71
N LEU A 485 25.77 -32.05 -2.07
CA LEU A 485 26.79 -31.57 -1.11
C LEU A 485 27.77 -30.55 -1.71
N LEU A 486 28.09 -30.71 -2.97
CA LEU A 486 28.93 -29.79 -3.74
C LEU A 486 28.15 -29.32 -4.96
N SER A 487 28.11 -28.02 -5.17
CA SER A 487 27.56 -27.37 -6.35
C SER A 487 28.47 -26.23 -6.79
N THR A 488 28.28 -25.77 -8.01
CA THR A 488 28.90 -24.53 -8.51
C THR A 488 28.08 -23.35 -7.97
N ALA A 489 28.82 -22.31 -7.54
CA ALA A 489 28.16 -21.05 -7.18
C ALA A 489 27.98 -20.15 -8.41
N ASP A 490 27.00 -19.29 -8.37
CA ASP A 490 26.75 -18.27 -9.39
C ASP A 490 27.22 -16.91 -8.90
N THR A 491 27.47 -15.98 -9.82
CA THR A 491 28.05 -14.69 -9.48
C THR A 491 27.26 -13.57 -10.16
N VAL A 492 26.87 -12.56 -9.36
CA VAL A 492 26.29 -11.31 -9.85
C VAL A 492 27.12 -10.12 -9.37
N THR A 493 27.09 -9.03 -10.12
CA THR A 493 27.87 -7.82 -9.82
C THR A 493 26.91 -6.68 -9.54
N TRP A 494 27.10 -5.98 -8.44
CA TRP A 494 26.28 -4.83 -8.13
C TRP A 494 26.34 -3.74 -9.21
N SER A 495 25.18 -3.22 -9.58
CA SER A 495 25.02 -2.13 -10.54
C SER A 495 23.97 -1.14 -10.00
N PRO A 496 24.24 0.16 -9.96
CA PRO A 496 23.27 1.15 -9.50
C PRO A 496 22.10 1.37 -10.47
N SER A 497 22.09 0.70 -11.60
CA SER A 497 21.06 0.83 -12.65
C SER A 497 20.70 -0.53 -13.25
N GLY A 498 20.72 -1.57 -12.44
CA GLY A 498 20.23 -2.90 -12.83
C GLY A 498 18.69 -2.93 -12.85
N ASN A 499 18.14 -3.90 -13.58
CA ASN A 499 16.71 -4.17 -13.69
C ASN A 499 15.82 -2.94 -13.97
N PRO A 500 16.06 -2.18 -15.06
CA PRO A 500 15.31 -0.95 -15.34
C PRO A 500 13.88 -1.20 -15.85
N CYS A 501 13.43 -2.45 -15.89
CA CYS A 501 12.24 -2.87 -16.60
C CYS A 501 11.62 -4.09 -15.93
N GLY A 502 11.00 -3.92 -14.83
CA GLY A 502 10.24 -4.96 -14.14
C GLY A 502 8.87 -4.45 -13.78
N ARG A 503 8.07 -5.26 -13.13
CA ARG A 503 6.79 -4.87 -12.57
C ARG A 503 6.87 -3.61 -11.69
N PRO A 504 7.93 -3.39 -10.89
CA PRO A 504 8.07 -2.21 -10.07
C PRO A 504 7.80 -0.90 -10.80
N ILE A 505 8.30 -0.75 -12.00
CA ILE A 505 8.11 0.48 -12.80
C ILE A 505 6.63 0.79 -13.04
N ASP A 506 5.77 -0.24 -13.10
CA ASP A 506 4.34 -0.06 -13.29
C ASP A 506 3.57 -0.01 -11.98
N GLN A 507 3.81 -0.92 -11.09
CA GLN A 507 3.17 -0.98 -9.76
C GLN A 507 3.48 0.28 -8.95
N TRP A 508 4.74 0.69 -8.89
CA TRP A 508 5.21 1.83 -8.09
C TRP A 508 4.99 3.17 -8.77
N SER A 509 4.77 3.18 -10.09
CA SER A 509 4.16 4.31 -10.80
C SER A 509 2.62 4.33 -10.67
N MET A 510 2.07 3.48 -9.82
CA MET A 510 0.63 3.38 -9.54
C MET A 510 -0.23 2.98 -10.76
N GLY A 511 0.34 2.27 -11.74
CA GLY A 511 -0.32 1.93 -13.00
C GLY A 511 -0.27 3.05 -14.05
N GLY A 512 0.61 4.03 -13.88
CA GLY A 512 0.70 5.19 -14.77
C GLY A 512 1.07 4.85 -16.22
N ILE A 513 1.63 3.67 -16.46
CA ILE A 513 1.99 3.16 -17.79
C ILE A 513 0.99 2.10 -18.25
N SER A 514 0.72 1.08 -17.43
CA SER A 514 -0.12 -0.07 -17.82
C SER A 514 -1.56 0.34 -18.08
N ILE A 515 -2.17 1.13 -17.20
CA ILE A 515 -3.57 1.53 -17.35
C ILE A 515 -3.83 2.26 -18.67
N PRO A 516 -3.08 3.32 -19.05
CA PRO A 516 -3.26 3.96 -20.34
C PRO A 516 -2.93 3.05 -21.53
N ALA A 517 -1.90 2.21 -21.41
CA ALA A 517 -1.52 1.29 -22.49
C ALA A 517 -2.62 0.27 -22.74
N HIS A 518 -3.10 -0.43 -21.71
CA HIS A 518 -4.15 -1.43 -21.81
C HIS A 518 -5.48 -0.82 -22.29
N THR A 519 -5.83 0.36 -21.79
CA THR A 519 -7.01 1.11 -22.27
C THR A 519 -6.93 1.42 -23.78
N ALA A 520 -5.73 1.65 -24.29
CA ALA A 520 -5.49 1.86 -25.72
C ALA A 520 -5.36 0.55 -26.52
N GLY A 521 -5.44 -0.61 -25.88
CA GLY A 521 -5.23 -1.93 -26.50
C GLY A 521 -3.76 -2.19 -26.87
N LEU A 522 -2.83 -1.59 -26.14
CA LEU A 522 -1.39 -1.73 -26.34
C LEU A 522 -0.79 -2.56 -25.19
N LEU A 523 0.36 -3.19 -25.44
CA LEU A 523 1.14 -3.81 -24.36
C LEU A 523 1.84 -2.74 -23.52
N ALA A 524 1.86 -2.93 -22.23
CA ALA A 524 2.67 -2.14 -21.31
C ALA A 524 4.10 -2.72 -21.30
N PRO A 525 5.12 -1.96 -21.71
CA PRO A 525 6.50 -2.43 -21.61
C PRO A 525 6.82 -2.82 -20.17
N CYS A 526 7.52 -3.91 -19.98
CA CYS A 526 7.95 -4.45 -18.67
C CYS A 526 6.83 -5.16 -17.90
N ALA A 527 5.67 -4.56 -17.71
CA ALA A 527 4.55 -5.19 -17.01
C ALA A 527 4.03 -6.45 -17.70
N ASP A 528 3.94 -6.42 -19.04
CA ASP A 528 3.48 -7.58 -19.83
C ASP A 528 4.59 -8.56 -20.21
N ASN A 529 5.86 -8.17 -20.11
CA ASN A 529 7.01 -9.02 -20.37
C ASN A 529 8.31 -8.36 -19.89
N ASP A 530 8.85 -8.82 -18.80
CA ASP A 530 10.10 -8.35 -18.20
C ASP A 530 11.34 -9.08 -18.72
N GLY A 531 11.18 -10.20 -19.42
CA GLY A 531 12.28 -11.02 -19.94
C GLY A 531 13.44 -10.26 -20.60
N PRO A 532 13.19 -9.19 -21.39
CA PRO A 532 14.27 -8.38 -21.96
C PRO A 532 15.17 -7.68 -20.94
N SER A 533 14.72 -7.36 -19.74
CA SER A 533 15.50 -6.70 -18.69
C SER A 533 16.40 -7.65 -17.90
N GLN A 534 16.11 -8.94 -17.95
CA GLN A 534 16.79 -10.00 -17.18
C GLN A 534 18.13 -10.43 -17.80
N ASN A 535 18.85 -9.52 -18.41
CA ASN A 535 20.12 -9.78 -19.10
C ASN A 535 21.22 -8.82 -18.62
N GLY A 536 22.22 -9.35 -17.94
CA GLY A 536 23.36 -8.56 -17.50
C GLY A 536 24.13 -9.21 -16.36
N PRO A 537 25.30 -8.69 -16.01
CA PRO A 537 26.08 -9.23 -14.90
C PRO A 537 25.48 -8.91 -13.53
N TRP A 538 24.43 -8.11 -13.47
CA TRP A 538 23.74 -7.69 -12.26
C TRP A 538 22.51 -8.53 -11.92
N THR A 539 22.16 -9.51 -12.75
CA THR A 539 20.96 -10.33 -12.58
C THR A 539 21.23 -11.79 -12.92
N ILE A 540 20.49 -12.68 -12.27
CA ILE A 540 20.47 -14.11 -12.57
C ILE A 540 19.08 -14.67 -12.33
N SER A 541 18.57 -15.46 -13.27
CA SER A 541 17.24 -16.07 -13.19
C SER A 541 17.35 -17.58 -13.05
N TYR A 542 16.53 -18.17 -12.17
CA TYR A 542 16.39 -19.61 -11.97
C TYR A 542 14.99 -20.03 -12.34
N THR A 543 14.86 -20.97 -13.28
CA THR A 543 13.57 -21.36 -13.86
C THR A 543 13.27 -22.83 -13.55
N SER A 544 12.02 -23.12 -13.16
CA SER A 544 11.56 -24.47 -12.89
C SER A 544 11.39 -25.28 -14.20
N ALA A 545 11.29 -26.60 -14.07
CA ALA A 545 10.68 -27.38 -15.14
C ALA A 545 9.21 -26.96 -15.33
N PRO A 546 8.67 -27.04 -16.56
CA PRO A 546 7.26 -26.74 -16.81
C PRO A 546 6.34 -27.56 -15.91
N PHE A 547 5.30 -26.89 -15.40
CA PHE A 547 4.29 -27.54 -14.56
C PHE A 547 3.47 -28.53 -15.39
N ALA A 548 3.34 -29.75 -14.89
CA ALA A 548 2.56 -30.80 -15.58
C ALA A 548 1.04 -30.59 -15.45
N GLN A 549 0.62 -29.91 -14.40
CA GLN A 549 -0.75 -29.54 -14.07
C GLN A 549 -0.72 -28.11 -13.53
N PRO A 550 -1.77 -27.33 -13.64
CA PRO A 550 -1.83 -26.02 -13.00
C PRO A 550 -1.66 -26.15 -11.48
N GLU A 551 -0.89 -25.30 -10.86
CA GLU A 551 -0.75 -25.18 -9.41
C GLU A 551 -0.73 -23.68 -9.04
N ALA A 552 -1.49 -23.27 -8.02
CA ALA A 552 -1.51 -21.86 -7.63
C ALA A 552 -0.44 -21.54 -6.58
N VAL A 553 0.38 -20.54 -6.84
CA VAL A 553 1.17 -19.84 -5.83
C VAL A 553 0.20 -19.02 -4.98
N ALA A 554 0.22 -19.18 -3.66
CA ALA A 554 -0.81 -18.61 -2.79
C ALA A 554 -0.25 -18.14 -1.45
N GLY A 555 -0.32 -16.84 -1.21
CA GLY A 555 0.01 -16.20 0.07
C GLY A 555 1.47 -15.75 0.19
N PRO A 556 2.04 -15.80 1.40
CA PRO A 556 3.40 -15.32 1.67
C PRO A 556 4.47 -16.06 0.89
N ILE A 557 5.51 -15.33 0.48
CA ILE A 557 6.62 -15.85 -0.33
C ILE A 557 7.94 -15.42 0.30
N THR A 558 8.94 -16.31 0.29
CA THR A 558 10.28 -16.02 0.83
C THR A 558 11.36 -16.55 -0.09
N ALA A 559 12.30 -15.70 -0.51
CA ALA A 559 13.56 -16.16 -1.08
C ALA A 559 14.62 -16.21 0.02
N THR A 560 15.21 -17.40 0.25
CA THR A 560 16.37 -17.56 1.13
C THR A 560 17.62 -17.69 0.28
N VAL A 561 18.49 -16.68 0.35
CA VAL A 561 19.72 -16.62 -0.45
C VAL A 561 20.94 -16.72 0.46
N TYR A 562 21.81 -17.68 0.21
CA TYR A 562 23.12 -17.78 0.83
C TYR A 562 24.17 -17.19 -0.11
N ALA A 563 24.79 -16.09 0.29
CA ALA A 563 25.78 -15.45 -0.55
C ALA A 563 26.98 -14.92 0.21
N ASN A 564 28.13 -14.88 -0.49
CA ASN A 564 29.33 -14.14 -0.08
C ASN A 564 29.35 -12.82 -0.84
N SER A 565 29.71 -11.73 -0.16
CA SER A 565 29.91 -10.42 -0.80
C SER A 565 31.39 -9.99 -0.70
N THR A 566 31.86 -9.24 -1.68
CA THR A 566 33.16 -8.55 -1.62
C THR A 566 33.10 -7.21 -0.92
N THR A 567 31.88 -6.71 -0.63
CA THR A 567 31.61 -5.38 -0.04
C THR A 567 30.90 -5.52 1.30
N PRO A 568 30.97 -4.48 2.19
CA PRO A 568 30.34 -4.53 3.51
C PRO A 568 28.83 -4.26 3.48
N GLU A 569 28.26 -4.03 2.31
CA GLU A 569 26.82 -3.93 2.07
C GLU A 569 26.41 -4.76 0.86
N THR A 570 25.15 -5.21 0.83
CA THR A 570 24.56 -5.93 -0.30
C THR A 570 23.15 -5.42 -0.55
N GLU A 571 22.77 -5.39 -1.78
CA GLU A 571 21.42 -5.11 -2.25
C GLU A 571 20.95 -6.32 -3.04
N LEU A 572 19.86 -6.93 -2.62
CA LEU A 572 19.26 -8.09 -3.27
C LEU A 572 17.79 -7.82 -3.52
N VAL A 573 17.39 -7.94 -4.76
CA VAL A 573 16.00 -7.89 -5.22
C VAL A 573 15.62 -9.26 -5.74
N ALA A 574 14.43 -9.74 -5.41
CA ALA A 574 13.92 -11.05 -5.78
C ALA A 574 12.56 -10.88 -6.45
N GLU A 575 12.48 -11.18 -7.73
CA GLU A 575 11.27 -11.08 -8.56
C GLU A 575 10.77 -12.48 -8.88
N LEU A 576 9.45 -12.67 -8.74
CA LEU A 576 8.78 -13.93 -9.08
C LEU A 576 7.99 -13.76 -10.36
N GLU A 577 8.20 -14.68 -11.31
CA GLU A 577 7.57 -14.59 -12.63
C GLU A 577 6.90 -15.89 -13.04
N ASP A 578 5.88 -15.77 -13.87
CA ASP A 578 5.29 -16.85 -14.67
C ASP A 578 5.85 -16.81 -16.10
N VAL A 579 6.48 -17.88 -16.52
CA VAL A 579 7.12 -17.98 -17.84
C VAL A 579 6.37 -18.96 -18.71
N THR A 580 5.72 -18.42 -19.73
CA THR A 580 4.97 -19.23 -20.70
C THR A 580 5.87 -20.06 -21.62
N PRO A 581 5.34 -21.10 -22.30
CA PRO A 581 6.12 -21.94 -23.20
C PRO A 581 6.77 -21.21 -24.40
N ASN A 582 6.24 -20.04 -24.77
CA ASN A 582 6.83 -19.21 -25.83
C ASN A 582 7.96 -18.29 -25.32
N GLY A 583 8.24 -18.29 -24.01
CA GLY A 583 9.30 -17.52 -23.38
C GLY A 583 8.91 -16.11 -22.91
N THR A 584 7.62 -15.74 -22.99
CA THR A 584 7.14 -14.51 -22.35
C THR A 584 7.20 -14.69 -20.83
N SER A 585 7.75 -13.71 -20.15
CA SER A 585 7.90 -13.70 -18.69
C SER A 585 6.98 -12.61 -18.12
N TYR A 586 6.02 -13.04 -17.31
CA TYR A 586 5.08 -12.15 -16.63
C TYR A 586 5.53 -11.97 -15.16
N PRO A 587 5.91 -10.76 -14.75
CA PRO A 587 6.22 -10.50 -13.35
C PRO A 587 4.94 -10.63 -12.50
N LEU A 588 5.00 -11.44 -11.45
CA LEU A 588 3.89 -11.65 -10.52
C LEU A 588 4.01 -10.73 -9.29
N THR A 589 5.19 -10.73 -8.69
CA THR A 589 5.47 -9.95 -7.47
C THR A 589 6.96 -9.93 -7.17
N GLU A 590 7.34 -9.06 -6.25
CA GLU A 590 8.75 -8.90 -5.89
C GLU A 590 8.97 -8.63 -4.40
N GLY A 591 10.23 -8.60 -4.01
CA GLY A 591 10.71 -8.18 -2.71
C GLY A 591 12.19 -7.87 -2.73
N ALA A 592 12.66 -7.14 -1.74
CA ALA A 592 14.06 -6.74 -1.66
C ALA A 592 14.62 -6.88 -0.24
N LEU A 593 15.93 -6.80 -0.12
CA LEU A 593 16.61 -6.77 1.18
C LEU A 593 17.98 -6.10 1.09
N LEU A 594 18.15 -5.05 1.89
CA LEU A 594 19.45 -4.46 2.17
C LEU A 594 20.20 -5.33 3.18
N GLY A 595 21.41 -5.75 2.86
CA GLY A 595 22.14 -6.75 3.63
C GLY A 595 22.44 -6.35 5.07
N SER A 596 22.68 -5.08 5.33
CA SER A 596 22.86 -4.58 6.71
C SER A 596 21.60 -4.74 7.57
N LEU A 597 20.41 -4.78 6.97
CA LEU A 597 19.12 -4.91 7.65
C LEU A 597 18.54 -6.34 7.66
N ARG A 598 19.37 -7.36 7.32
CA ARG A 598 18.99 -8.78 7.24
C ARG A 598 18.61 -9.45 8.57
N ALA A 599 18.71 -8.76 9.70
CA ALA A 599 18.37 -9.34 11.00
C ALA A 599 16.92 -9.82 11.04
N VAL A 600 16.66 -11.07 11.43
CA VAL A 600 15.34 -11.69 11.48
C VAL A 600 14.87 -11.85 12.92
N ASN A 601 13.67 -11.39 13.22
CA ASN A 601 12.99 -11.68 14.48
C ASN A 601 12.11 -12.94 14.33
N LYS A 602 12.66 -14.08 14.69
CA LYS A 602 12.00 -15.39 14.55
C LYS A 602 10.67 -15.50 15.30
N SER A 603 10.45 -14.71 16.35
CA SER A 603 9.19 -14.77 17.12
C SER A 603 8.03 -14.04 16.42
N ARG A 604 8.33 -13.15 15.49
CA ARG A 604 7.35 -12.46 14.64
C ARG A 604 7.26 -13.04 13.23
N SER A 605 8.24 -13.81 12.81
CA SER A 605 8.22 -14.50 11.52
C SER A 605 7.14 -15.59 11.49
N TRP A 606 6.53 -15.79 10.33
CA TRP A 606 5.60 -16.90 10.13
C TRP A 606 6.35 -18.13 9.68
N THR A 607 6.05 -19.25 10.32
CA THR A 607 6.63 -20.55 9.97
C THR A 607 5.52 -21.59 9.84
N GLU A 608 5.60 -22.38 8.76
CA GLU A 608 4.72 -23.50 8.50
C GLU A 608 5.58 -24.74 8.26
N ASP A 609 5.25 -25.86 8.86
CA ASP A 609 6.00 -27.13 8.80
C ASP A 609 7.52 -26.97 9.04
N GLY A 610 7.90 -25.97 9.85
CA GLY A 610 9.29 -25.68 10.20
C GLY A 610 10.06 -24.84 9.17
N VAL A 611 9.39 -24.39 8.11
CA VAL A 611 9.95 -23.51 7.08
C VAL A 611 9.46 -22.08 7.31
N THR A 612 10.32 -21.09 7.17
CA THR A 612 9.93 -19.67 7.19
C THR A 612 9.19 -19.34 5.90
N VAL A 613 7.93 -18.91 6.02
CA VAL A 613 7.10 -18.46 4.89
C VAL A 613 6.97 -16.95 4.82
N LEU A 614 7.17 -16.26 5.95
CA LEU A 614 7.21 -14.80 6.04
C LEU A 614 8.26 -14.38 7.07
N PRO A 615 9.46 -13.94 6.68
CA PRO A 615 10.48 -13.46 7.60
C PRO A 615 10.09 -12.08 8.12
N TYR A 616 10.27 -11.82 9.41
CA TYR A 616 10.09 -10.50 9.98
C TYR A 616 11.44 -9.87 10.29
N HIS A 617 11.78 -8.81 9.58
CA HIS A 617 12.96 -7.98 9.82
C HIS A 617 12.57 -6.78 10.70
N PRO A 618 13.30 -6.44 11.76
CA PRO A 618 12.97 -5.25 12.56
C PRO A 618 13.14 -3.92 11.81
N TYR A 619 14.06 -3.85 10.86
CA TYR A 619 14.43 -2.65 10.09
C TYR A 619 14.74 -1.41 10.94
N THR A 620 15.13 -1.60 12.20
CA THR A 620 15.55 -0.51 13.08
C THR A 620 17.05 -0.22 12.91
N GLU A 621 17.47 1.01 13.15
CA GLU A 621 18.89 1.38 13.20
C GLU A 621 19.68 0.45 14.13
N ALA A 622 19.11 0.13 15.31
CA ALA A 622 19.72 -0.77 16.29
C ALA A 622 19.88 -2.22 15.77
N SER A 623 19.12 -2.65 14.78
CA SER A 623 19.22 -3.99 14.17
C SER A 623 20.22 -4.04 13.01
N ALA A 624 20.63 -2.90 12.48
CA ALA A 624 21.56 -2.82 11.35
C ALA A 624 22.93 -3.42 11.70
N ARG A 625 23.46 -4.24 10.80
CA ARG A 625 24.77 -4.90 10.93
C ARG A 625 25.43 -5.00 9.56
N PRO A 626 26.60 -4.41 9.34
CA PRO A 626 27.33 -4.55 8.08
C PRO A 626 27.52 -6.03 7.70
N VAL A 627 27.54 -6.29 6.42
CA VAL A 627 27.96 -7.59 5.89
C VAL A 627 29.47 -7.72 6.07
N THR A 628 29.95 -8.90 6.46
CA THR A 628 31.40 -9.15 6.54
C THR A 628 31.87 -9.68 5.18
N PRO A 629 32.68 -8.93 4.42
CA PRO A 629 33.16 -9.38 3.13
C PRO A 629 33.82 -10.76 3.19
N GLY A 630 33.53 -11.62 2.21
CA GLY A 630 34.03 -12.99 2.12
C GLY A 630 33.41 -13.98 3.10
N THR A 631 32.42 -13.57 3.91
CA THR A 631 31.72 -14.47 4.84
C THR A 631 30.40 -14.88 4.26
N LEU A 632 30.13 -16.19 4.21
CA LEU A 632 28.82 -16.71 3.80
C LEU A 632 27.72 -16.19 4.72
N THR A 633 26.76 -15.52 4.14
CA THR A 633 25.66 -14.85 4.84
C THR A 633 24.33 -15.34 4.31
N GLU A 634 23.36 -15.55 5.20
CA GLU A 634 21.99 -15.89 4.87
C GLU A 634 21.16 -14.61 4.76
N TYR A 635 20.40 -14.48 3.69
CA TYR A 635 19.46 -13.43 3.41
C TYR A 635 18.08 -14.06 3.23
N GLN A 636 17.10 -13.71 4.07
CA GLN A 636 15.71 -14.14 3.93
C GLN A 636 14.91 -12.95 3.39
N ILE A 637 14.65 -12.93 2.10
CA ILE A 637 13.96 -11.84 1.41
C ILE A 637 12.47 -12.11 1.49
N GLU A 638 11.70 -11.20 2.10
CA GLU A 638 10.25 -11.18 1.99
C GLU A 638 9.88 -10.73 0.58
N ILE A 639 9.16 -11.56 -0.15
CA ILE A 639 8.53 -11.22 -1.43
C ILE A 639 7.05 -10.96 -1.14
N PHE A 640 6.46 -9.93 -1.74
CA PHE A 640 5.07 -9.56 -1.50
C PHE A 640 4.14 -10.71 -1.90
N PRO A 641 3.02 -10.89 -1.18
CA PRO A 641 2.12 -12.02 -1.41
C PRO A 641 1.38 -11.89 -2.75
N THR A 642 1.02 -13.04 -3.34
CA THR A 642 0.13 -13.09 -4.51
C THR A 642 -0.74 -14.33 -4.47
N LEU A 643 -1.77 -14.36 -5.32
CA LEU A 643 -2.49 -15.56 -5.71
C LEU A 643 -2.45 -15.68 -7.23
N ALA A 644 -1.66 -16.64 -7.71
CA ALA A 644 -1.45 -16.84 -9.14
C ALA A 644 -1.35 -18.31 -9.53
N THR A 645 -2.29 -18.79 -10.33
CA THR A 645 -2.23 -20.14 -10.91
C THR A 645 -1.23 -20.18 -12.06
N ILE A 646 -0.13 -20.91 -11.87
CA ILE A 646 0.84 -21.22 -12.93
C ILE A 646 0.22 -22.31 -13.83
N GLY A 647 0.11 -22.03 -15.10
CA GLY A 647 -0.56 -22.90 -16.07
C GLY A 647 0.19 -24.20 -16.36
N ALA A 648 -0.52 -25.21 -16.88
CA ALA A 648 0.15 -26.42 -17.37
C ALA A 648 1.02 -26.08 -18.58
N GLY A 649 2.31 -26.35 -18.49
CA GLY A 649 3.31 -26.01 -19.50
C GLY A 649 4.11 -24.75 -19.20
N ASP A 650 3.64 -23.90 -18.28
CA ASP A 650 4.33 -22.72 -17.82
C ASP A 650 5.37 -23.08 -16.75
N SER A 651 6.28 -22.20 -16.47
CA SER A 651 7.36 -22.38 -15.51
C SER A 651 7.42 -21.22 -14.52
N LEU A 652 7.63 -21.56 -13.25
CA LEU A 652 7.93 -20.57 -12.23
C LEU A 652 9.39 -20.14 -12.34
N ARG A 653 9.65 -18.85 -12.29
CA ARG A 653 11.00 -18.28 -12.29
C ARG A 653 11.21 -17.39 -11.08
N LEU A 654 12.40 -17.45 -10.51
CA LEU A 654 12.93 -16.49 -9.55
C LEU A 654 14.11 -15.77 -10.19
N THR A 655 13.99 -14.48 -10.35
CA THR A 655 15.09 -13.61 -10.77
C THR A 655 15.66 -12.88 -9.56
N LEU A 656 16.98 -12.97 -9.38
CA LEU A 656 17.73 -12.23 -8.37
C LEU A 656 18.52 -11.12 -9.05
N SER A 657 18.29 -9.88 -8.62
CA SER A 657 18.98 -8.69 -9.10
C SER A 657 19.73 -7.98 -7.98
N THR A 658 20.68 -7.12 -8.33
CA THR A 658 21.49 -6.36 -7.37
C THR A 658 21.06 -4.91 -7.24
N SER A 659 20.02 -4.52 -7.90
CA SER A 659 19.31 -3.23 -7.78
C SER A 659 18.00 -3.30 -8.55
N ASP A 660 17.14 -2.32 -8.30
CA ASP A 660 15.87 -2.15 -8.97
C ASP A 660 15.59 -0.64 -9.16
N THR A 661 16.27 -0.08 -10.14
CA THR A 661 16.21 1.36 -10.43
C THR A 661 15.21 1.64 -11.56
N PRO A 662 14.28 2.61 -11.45
CA PRO A 662 14.25 3.71 -10.46
C PRO A 662 13.47 3.44 -9.17
N HIS A 663 12.78 2.31 -9.03
CA HIS A 663 11.93 2.01 -7.90
C HIS A 663 12.70 2.08 -6.56
N LEU A 664 13.69 1.21 -6.37
CA LEU A 664 14.44 1.12 -5.11
C LEU A 664 15.79 1.84 -5.21
N THR A 665 16.11 2.62 -4.19
CA THR A 665 17.36 3.37 -4.13
C THR A 665 18.02 3.22 -2.77
N PRO A 666 19.28 2.75 -2.72
CA PRO A 666 20.07 2.81 -1.49
C PRO A 666 20.30 4.26 -1.03
N LEU A 667 20.32 4.49 0.27
CA LEU A 667 20.61 5.80 0.82
C LEU A 667 22.04 6.25 0.47
N PRO A 668 22.32 7.57 0.41
CA PRO A 668 23.62 8.10 0.01
C PRO A 668 24.82 7.52 0.78
N GLU A 669 24.64 7.19 2.06
CA GLU A 669 25.68 6.59 2.90
C GLU A 669 25.94 5.10 2.56
N GLN A 670 25.01 4.41 1.93
CA GLN A 670 25.10 2.99 1.56
C GLN A 670 25.80 2.81 0.20
N LEU A 671 25.65 3.76 -0.72
CA LEU A 671 26.22 3.68 -2.07
C LEU A 671 27.72 3.40 -2.11
N PRO A 672 28.59 4.06 -1.30
CA PRO A 672 30.02 3.74 -1.27
C PRO A 672 30.32 2.32 -0.74
N GLN A 673 29.40 1.75 0.05
CA GLN A 673 29.54 0.42 0.63
C GLN A 673 29.10 -0.69 -0.33
N LEU A 674 28.27 -0.38 -1.31
CA LEU A 674 27.80 -1.27 -2.39
C LEU A 674 28.75 -1.27 -3.60
N ALA A 675 29.39 -0.13 -3.87
CA ALA A 675 30.16 0.10 -5.09
C ALA A 675 31.26 -0.93 -5.33
N GLY A 676 31.21 -1.61 -6.49
CA GLY A 676 32.16 -2.68 -6.85
C GLY A 676 31.87 -4.03 -6.19
N GLY A 677 30.68 -4.17 -5.58
CA GLY A 677 30.23 -5.41 -4.97
C GLY A 677 30.12 -6.55 -5.99
N VAL A 678 30.61 -7.73 -5.61
CA VAL A 678 30.42 -8.99 -6.32
C VAL A 678 29.83 -9.98 -5.32
N TYR A 679 28.70 -10.55 -5.67
CA TYR A 679 28.01 -11.50 -4.81
C TYR A 679 28.09 -12.88 -5.41
N THR A 680 28.56 -13.84 -4.62
CA THR A 680 28.66 -15.26 -5.00
C THR A 680 27.52 -16.00 -4.31
N ILE A 681 26.52 -16.41 -5.09
CA ILE A 681 25.31 -17.09 -4.62
C ILE A 681 25.60 -18.59 -4.55
N GLU A 682 25.49 -19.16 -3.34
CA GLU A 682 25.72 -20.57 -3.07
C GLU A 682 24.41 -21.36 -3.19
N HIS A 683 24.48 -22.56 -3.75
CA HIS A 683 23.35 -23.49 -3.85
C HIS A 683 23.79 -24.93 -3.62
N SER A 684 24.50 -25.17 -2.52
CA SER A 684 24.91 -26.51 -2.06
C SER A 684 24.04 -26.98 -0.88
N ALA A 685 24.14 -28.24 -0.50
CA ALA A 685 23.38 -28.76 0.65
C ALA A 685 23.75 -28.09 1.99
N SER A 686 24.93 -27.46 2.08
CA SER A 686 25.34 -26.67 3.27
C SER A 686 24.89 -25.19 3.22
N ALA A 687 24.47 -24.71 2.05
CA ALA A 687 23.99 -23.35 1.80
C ALA A 687 22.87 -23.43 0.74
N PRO A 688 21.69 -23.97 1.11
CA PRO A 688 20.64 -24.31 0.17
C PRO A 688 19.76 -23.10 -0.15
N SER A 689 20.28 -22.21 -1.02
CA SER A 689 19.48 -21.09 -1.51
C SER A 689 18.19 -21.62 -2.14
N SER A 690 17.05 -21.00 -1.82
CA SER A 690 15.72 -21.50 -2.18
C SER A 690 14.67 -20.40 -2.24
N LEU A 691 13.63 -20.66 -3.02
CA LEU A 691 12.35 -19.97 -3.02
C LEU A 691 11.35 -20.83 -2.24
N THR A 692 10.65 -20.25 -1.29
CA THR A 692 9.53 -20.88 -0.56
C THR A 692 8.24 -20.21 -0.94
N VAL A 693 7.28 -20.97 -1.46
CA VAL A 693 5.92 -20.53 -1.81
C VAL A 693 4.89 -21.46 -1.21
N GLY A 694 3.71 -20.96 -0.88
CA GLY A 694 2.55 -21.80 -0.64
C GLY A 694 2.03 -22.32 -1.98
N LEU A 695 1.84 -23.62 -2.16
CA LEU A 695 1.21 -24.19 -3.35
C LEU A 695 -0.14 -24.81 -3.01
N LEU A 696 -1.18 -24.39 -3.76
CA LEU A 696 -2.49 -25.03 -3.79
C LEU A 696 -2.53 -26.04 -4.93
N ALA A 697 -2.98 -27.27 -4.63
CA ALA A 697 -3.14 -28.30 -5.65
C ALA A 697 -4.31 -27.96 -6.60
N PRO A 698 -4.26 -28.41 -7.87
CA PRO A 698 -5.31 -28.16 -8.85
C PRO A 698 -6.69 -28.59 -8.38
N GLY A 699 -7.67 -27.72 -8.53
CA GLY A 699 -9.08 -28.05 -8.26
C GLY A 699 -9.40 -28.30 -6.80
N THR A 700 -8.54 -27.87 -5.89
CA THR A 700 -8.89 -27.74 -4.47
C THR A 700 -9.57 -26.37 -4.33
N PRO A 701 -10.92 -26.29 -4.28
CA PRO A 701 -11.52 -25.05 -3.85
C PRO A 701 -10.95 -24.76 -2.46
N PRO A 702 -10.59 -23.53 -2.12
CA PRO A 702 -10.23 -23.21 -0.75
C PRO A 702 -11.36 -23.71 0.15
N PRO A 703 -11.08 -24.42 1.25
CA PRO A 703 -12.12 -24.98 2.08
C PRO A 703 -12.99 -23.85 2.62
N SER A 704 -14.26 -23.92 2.28
CA SER A 704 -15.34 -23.04 2.73
C SER A 704 -15.49 -23.03 4.25
#